data_8bf97e67a4a8c0f877ef289c25c3db4c
#
_entry.id   8bf97e67a4a8c0f877ef289c25c3db4c
#
_cell.length_a   1.000
_cell.length_b   1.000
_cell.length_c   1.000
_cell.angle_alpha   90.00
_cell.angle_beta   90.00
_cell.angle_gamma   90.00
#
_symmetry.space_group_name_H-M   'P 1'
#
loop_
_entity.id
_entity.type
_entity.pdbx_description
1 polymer ?
#
loop_
_entity_poly.entity_id
_entity_poly.type
_entity_poly.pdbx_seq_one_letter_code
_entity_poly.pdbx_strand_id
1 'polypeptide(L)'
;MRHSKSRFTLTILASALSGVAHAAGVPTLQEVTVSSSSQDLIGLADSATEGTVTARQLANRPLLRPAEVMETIPGMVVTQHSGDGKANQYFLRGFNLDHGSDFATHVMGMPVNMVSHAHGQGYMDLNFLIPELVASVKYRKGVYAVEDGDFATTGSARIDYQRQLASPFVDFGLGQNGYRRALAAGSRDINGLQLLGAIEIAGNDGPWEQPENLKRHNAVLRLSEGSATHGFALTAMAYEASWTATEHVPQRAIDNGEIGRYGALSLRDGGKTHRNSLSGEWARSHGDTASKAGLYVIDYGLNLFSAPSGFINGPQGDQHEQADARTVWGGQATHSWFLGPALKDSELSIGMQLRQDHIRSIGLYSTENRQRTRTVREDKLKTTAAALFLEARTQWQPWLRTTVGLRRDEVDARATATGGAFNMGNGGNIQAGQTSPKLGIVLGPFGPQGKTELYANWGHGFHSNDARGATSSANPVDGSAIGRVPLLVKAKGSEIGMRAMPLPGWSSSLSLWQMDIDSELVFIDDEGVTEPKGASRRHGVEWSNYITSGHGLIIDGDVALSHARFKEAHPDSGGTRVPNAIPVTASLGGTIDPGGRWFGGVRLRYLGAYPLEESGKEKSTPFVMANLKLGYRVDPRLQITLDVLNVLDRKANDIEYHGGACTRSETLAGSCGGGIDGRLVHPLEPRTLRLSMRASF
;
A
#
# COMPACT_ATOMS: atom_id res chain seq x y z
N MET A 1 25.28 30.96 28.57
CA MET A 1 25.83 32.09 27.82
C MET A 1 25.33 32.03 26.40
N ARG A 2 24.74 33.12 25.93
CA ARG A 2 24.23 33.43 24.60
C ARG A 2 23.57 32.37 23.73
N HIS A 3 22.24 32.33 23.81
CA HIS A 3 21.35 31.71 22.85
C HIS A 3 21.34 32.48 21.53
N SER A 4 21.72 31.83 20.42
CA SER A 4 21.48 32.34 19.09
C SER A 4 20.09 31.82 18.62
N LYS A 5 19.11 32.71 18.57
CA LYS A 5 17.83 32.49 17.93
C LYS A 5 17.99 32.79 16.43
N SER A 6 18.08 31.77 15.59
CA SER A 6 17.94 31.92 14.15
C SER A 6 16.49 32.22 13.82
N ARG A 7 16.18 33.43 13.42
CA ARG A 7 14.90 33.83 12.83
C ARG A 7 15.00 33.62 11.33
N PHE A 8 14.26 32.64 10.81
CA PHE A 8 14.01 32.53 9.38
C PHE A 8 13.05 33.63 8.96
N THR A 9 13.58 34.62 8.22
CA THR A 9 12.80 35.64 7.55
C THR A 9 12.56 35.19 6.13
N LEU A 10 11.31 34.77 5.84
CA LEU A 10 10.84 34.43 4.50
C LEU A 10 10.59 35.73 3.75
N THR A 11 11.53 36.17 2.89
CA THR A 11 11.32 37.30 1.99
C THR A 11 10.66 36.79 0.72
N ILE A 12 9.39 37.16 0.54
CA ILE A 12 8.62 36.87 -0.67
C ILE A 12 9.15 37.79 -1.78
N LEU A 13 9.78 37.20 -2.80
CA LEU A 13 10.08 37.89 -4.05
C LEU A 13 8.85 37.78 -4.97
N ALA A 14 7.98 38.78 -4.90
CA ALA A 14 6.90 38.98 -5.86
C ALA A 14 7.24 40.21 -6.68
N SER A 15 7.71 40.06 -7.90
CA SER A 15 7.74 41.15 -8.88
C SER A 15 7.71 40.64 -10.32
N ALA A 16 6.61 40.98 -10.99
CA ALA A 16 6.47 41.39 -12.38
C ALA A 16 6.80 40.40 -13.51
N LEU A 17 5.72 39.79 -14.04
CA LEU A 17 5.60 39.53 -15.48
C LEU A 17 4.20 39.90 -15.92
N SER A 18 3.96 41.17 -16.20
CA SER A 18 2.80 41.65 -16.96
C SER A 18 3.22 41.74 -18.42
N GLY A 19 2.88 40.73 -19.20
CA GLY A 19 3.09 40.70 -20.64
C GLY A 19 1.80 40.27 -21.34
N VAL A 20 1.32 41.09 -22.20
CA VAL A 20 0.10 41.01 -23.01
C VAL A 20 0.00 39.69 -23.78
N ALA A 21 -1.01 38.88 -23.53
CA ALA A 21 -1.33 37.71 -24.32
C ALA A 21 -2.55 37.99 -25.20
N HIS A 22 -2.38 37.85 -26.49
CA HIS A 22 -3.50 37.77 -27.45
C HIS A 22 -4.08 36.36 -27.41
N ALA A 23 -5.40 36.28 -27.25
CA ALA A 23 -6.14 35.03 -27.14
C ALA A 23 -6.16 34.31 -28.51
N ALA A 24 -5.34 33.26 -28.66
CA ALA A 24 -5.62 32.16 -29.56
C ALA A 24 -6.23 31.05 -28.68
N GLY A 25 -7.28 30.38 -29.15
CA GLY A 25 -8.07 29.44 -28.38
C GLY A 25 -7.18 28.37 -27.70
N VAL A 26 -7.05 28.49 -26.40
CA VAL A 26 -6.33 27.57 -25.53
C VAL A 26 -7.14 26.27 -25.49
N PRO A 27 -6.52 25.09 -25.72
CA PRO A 27 -7.21 23.83 -25.48
C PRO A 27 -7.63 23.78 -24.02
N THR A 28 -8.92 23.86 -23.77
CA THR A 28 -9.51 23.56 -22.45
C THR A 28 -9.07 22.15 -22.08
N LEU A 29 -8.47 21.99 -20.88
CA LEU A 29 -8.25 20.69 -20.28
C LEU A 29 -9.56 19.91 -20.36
N GLN A 30 -9.63 18.97 -21.30
CA GLN A 30 -10.71 18.00 -21.27
C GLN A 30 -10.55 17.22 -19.97
N GLU A 31 -11.56 17.29 -19.13
CA GLU A 31 -11.70 16.31 -18.07
C GLU A 31 -11.58 14.95 -18.73
N VAL A 32 -10.54 14.19 -18.35
CA VAL A 32 -10.46 12.80 -18.75
C VAL A 32 -11.58 12.12 -18.00
N THR A 33 -12.77 12.24 -18.56
CA THR A 33 -13.94 11.49 -18.11
C THR A 33 -13.49 10.04 -18.20
N VAL A 34 -13.43 9.35 -17.07
CA VAL A 34 -13.08 7.94 -16.97
C VAL A 34 -14.22 7.15 -17.61
N SER A 35 -14.37 7.32 -18.92
CA SER A 35 -15.24 6.54 -19.78
C SER A 35 -14.52 5.24 -20.11
N SER A 36 -15.22 4.22 -20.43
CA SER A 36 -14.95 2.81 -20.70
C SER A 36 -13.56 2.35 -21.22
N SER A 37 -12.56 3.21 -21.34
CA SER A 37 -11.20 2.90 -21.83
C SER A 37 -10.10 3.49 -20.95
N SER A 38 -10.22 3.37 -19.63
CA SER A 38 -9.24 3.88 -18.65
C SER A 38 -7.81 3.33 -18.81
N GLN A 39 -7.61 2.40 -19.72
CA GLN A 39 -6.31 1.81 -20.06
C GLN A 39 -5.73 2.38 -21.37
N ASP A 40 -6.47 3.22 -22.11
CA ASP A 40 -5.88 3.96 -23.22
C ASP A 40 -5.20 5.21 -22.66
N LEU A 41 -3.93 5.05 -22.30
CA LEU A 41 -3.07 6.11 -21.82
C LEU A 41 -2.05 6.57 -22.87
N ILE A 42 -2.22 6.17 -24.13
CA ILE A 42 -1.40 6.63 -25.25
C ILE A 42 -1.55 8.15 -25.37
N GLY A 43 -0.44 8.87 -25.40
CA GLY A 43 -0.39 10.33 -25.38
C GLY A 43 -0.51 10.97 -23.99
N LEU A 44 -0.85 10.19 -22.96
CA LEU A 44 -1.09 10.68 -21.59
C LEU A 44 -0.06 10.18 -20.58
N ALA A 45 0.30 8.90 -20.65
CA ALA A 45 1.21 8.27 -19.69
C ALA A 45 2.65 8.79 -19.84
N ASP A 46 3.36 8.90 -18.72
CA ASP A 46 4.78 9.21 -18.66
C ASP A 46 5.64 7.97 -18.40
N SER A 47 5.02 6.81 -18.07
CA SER A 47 5.71 5.52 -17.98
C SER A 47 4.86 4.36 -18.53
N ALA A 48 5.52 3.26 -18.92
CA ALA A 48 4.82 2.06 -19.36
C ALA A 48 4.06 1.38 -18.22
N THR A 49 4.42 1.64 -16.97
CA THR A 49 3.96 0.94 -15.77
C THR A 49 3.06 1.79 -14.87
N GLU A 50 2.45 2.82 -15.41
CA GLU A 50 1.36 3.53 -14.74
C GLU A 50 0.00 3.14 -15.29
N GLY A 51 -1.05 3.30 -14.49
CA GLY A 51 -2.41 2.96 -14.91
C GLY A 51 -3.48 3.50 -13.99
N THR A 52 -4.72 3.35 -14.44
CA THR A 52 -5.92 3.68 -13.67
C THR A 52 -6.89 2.51 -13.74
N VAL A 53 -7.24 1.98 -12.58
CA VAL A 53 -8.30 0.98 -12.42
C VAL A 53 -9.59 1.70 -12.05
N THR A 54 -10.70 1.38 -12.69
CA THR A 54 -11.99 2.02 -12.48
C THR A 54 -12.93 1.19 -11.60
N ALA A 55 -13.99 1.81 -11.08
CA ALA A 55 -15.06 1.12 -10.37
C ALA A 55 -15.62 -0.08 -11.15
N ARG A 56 -15.73 0.04 -12.50
CA ARG A 56 -16.23 -1.04 -13.37
C ARG A 56 -15.33 -2.28 -13.34
N GLN A 57 -14.01 -2.10 -13.26
CA GLN A 57 -13.05 -3.20 -13.18
C GLN A 57 -13.06 -3.90 -11.82
N LEU A 58 -13.46 -3.18 -10.76
CA LEU A 58 -13.59 -3.70 -9.40
C LEU A 58 -14.92 -4.38 -9.13
N ALA A 59 -16.02 -3.94 -9.76
CA ALA A 59 -17.39 -4.29 -9.41
C ALA A 59 -17.65 -5.81 -9.34
N ASN A 60 -17.11 -6.57 -10.29
CA ASN A 60 -17.33 -8.02 -10.38
C ASN A 60 -16.08 -8.86 -10.02
N ARG A 61 -15.06 -8.21 -9.43
CA ARG A 61 -13.87 -8.90 -8.95
C ARG A 61 -14.19 -9.61 -7.62
N PRO A 62 -13.92 -10.91 -7.49
CA PRO A 62 -14.03 -11.58 -6.20
C PRO A 62 -12.89 -11.10 -5.30
N LEU A 63 -13.22 -10.61 -4.10
CA LEU A 63 -12.27 -10.13 -3.09
C LEU A 63 -12.50 -10.89 -1.79
N LEU A 64 -11.44 -11.44 -1.21
CA LEU A 64 -11.47 -12.04 0.11
C LEU A 64 -11.42 -10.94 1.19
N ARG A 65 -10.52 -9.94 1.00
CA ARG A 65 -10.21 -8.84 1.94
C ARG A 65 -10.26 -7.48 1.23
N PRO A 66 -10.57 -6.37 1.92
CA PRO A 66 -10.61 -5.03 1.31
C PRO A 66 -9.30 -4.62 0.62
N ALA A 67 -8.15 -4.96 1.22
CA ALA A 67 -6.83 -4.62 0.69
C ALA A 67 -6.50 -5.29 -0.66
N GLU A 68 -7.20 -6.37 -1.05
CA GLU A 68 -7.04 -7.02 -2.36
C GLU A 68 -7.48 -6.12 -3.54
N VAL A 69 -8.08 -4.95 -3.27
CA VAL A 69 -8.21 -3.88 -4.26
C VAL A 69 -6.84 -3.52 -4.86
N MET A 70 -5.76 -3.64 -4.10
CA MET A 70 -4.39 -3.39 -4.56
C MET A 70 -3.89 -4.41 -5.58
N GLU A 71 -4.43 -5.64 -5.61
CA GLU A 71 -4.10 -6.65 -6.64
C GLU A 71 -4.63 -6.30 -8.04
N THR A 72 -5.29 -5.18 -8.19
CA THR A 72 -5.60 -4.61 -9.51
C THR A 72 -4.38 -3.91 -10.14
N ILE A 73 -3.35 -3.65 -9.36
CA ILE A 73 -2.05 -3.16 -9.81
C ILE A 73 -1.26 -4.37 -10.34
N PRO A 74 -0.88 -4.42 -11.62
CA PRO A 74 -0.19 -5.56 -12.20
C PRO A 74 1.06 -5.96 -11.41
N GLY A 75 1.20 -7.24 -11.07
CA GLY A 75 2.31 -7.80 -10.30
C GLY A 75 2.22 -7.60 -8.78
N MET A 76 1.24 -6.85 -8.26
CA MET A 76 0.99 -6.72 -6.83
C MET A 76 0.34 -8.00 -6.28
N VAL A 77 0.84 -8.49 -5.15
CA VAL A 77 0.29 -9.61 -4.40
C VAL A 77 0.00 -9.16 -2.98
N VAL A 78 -1.16 -9.55 -2.46
CA VAL A 78 -1.62 -9.26 -1.10
C VAL A 78 -1.80 -10.57 -0.35
N THR A 79 -1.15 -10.70 0.80
CA THR A 79 -1.23 -11.88 1.66
C THR A 79 -1.59 -11.51 3.10
N GLN A 80 -1.81 -12.50 3.95
CA GLN A 80 -2.01 -12.30 5.39
C GLN A 80 -1.18 -13.33 6.16
N HIS A 81 -0.53 -12.89 7.24
CA HIS A 81 0.26 -13.75 8.12
C HIS A 81 -0.29 -13.81 9.56
N SER A 82 -1.43 -13.19 9.78
CA SER A 82 -2.08 -13.06 11.08
C SER A 82 -3.60 -12.94 10.88
N GLY A 83 -4.34 -12.38 11.82
CA GLY A 83 -5.78 -12.16 11.68
C GLY A 83 -6.16 -11.03 10.73
N ASP A 84 -7.37 -11.09 10.18
CA ASP A 84 -7.93 -10.15 9.19
C ASP A 84 -8.08 -8.69 9.71
N GLY A 85 -7.92 -8.46 11.01
CA GLY A 85 -7.89 -7.11 11.58
C GLY A 85 -6.53 -6.41 11.52
N LYS A 86 -5.44 -7.15 11.28
CA LYS A 86 -4.08 -6.61 11.06
C LYS A 86 -3.92 -6.18 9.60
N ALA A 87 -3.05 -5.20 9.32
CA ALA A 87 -2.69 -4.84 7.95
C ALA A 87 -2.22 -6.06 7.17
N ASN A 88 -2.56 -6.10 5.89
CA ASN A 88 -2.07 -7.13 4.98
C ASN A 88 -0.58 -6.92 4.67
N GLN A 89 0.05 -7.95 4.16
CA GLN A 89 1.39 -7.90 3.61
C GLN A 89 1.34 -7.78 2.09
N TYR A 90 2.26 -6.98 1.54
CA TYR A 90 2.25 -6.63 0.12
C TYR A 90 3.57 -7.01 -0.53
N PHE A 91 3.51 -7.46 -1.79
CA PHE A 91 4.68 -7.80 -2.59
C PHE A 91 4.60 -7.15 -3.97
N LEU A 92 5.68 -6.55 -4.41
CA LEU A 92 5.80 -5.97 -5.75
C LEU A 92 7.26 -5.91 -6.19
N ARG A 93 7.57 -6.25 -7.44
CA ARG A 93 8.93 -6.12 -8.01
C ARG A 93 10.03 -6.81 -7.18
N GLY A 94 9.73 -7.98 -6.61
CA GLY A 94 10.66 -8.69 -5.74
C GLY A 94 10.96 -7.99 -4.42
N PHE A 95 10.14 -7.02 -4.00
CA PHE A 95 10.11 -6.51 -2.65
C PHE A 95 9.11 -7.29 -1.83
N ASN A 96 9.51 -7.69 -0.64
CA ASN A 96 8.61 -7.84 0.46
C ASN A 96 8.41 -6.43 1.05
N LEU A 97 7.26 -5.83 0.79
CA LEU A 97 6.94 -4.48 1.28
C LEU A 97 6.54 -4.50 2.75
N ASP A 98 6.65 -5.67 3.40
CA ASP A 98 6.05 -5.92 4.69
C ASP A 98 4.59 -5.41 4.68
N HIS A 99 4.25 -4.44 5.50
CA HIS A 99 2.95 -3.81 5.49
C HIS A 99 2.91 -2.48 4.69
N GLY A 100 3.85 -2.26 3.75
CA GLY A 100 3.83 -1.11 2.83
C GLY A 100 5.08 -0.22 2.80
N SER A 101 6.22 -0.65 3.33
CA SER A 101 7.43 0.17 3.54
C SER A 101 8.03 0.82 2.30
N ASP A 102 7.73 0.35 1.10
CA ASP A 102 8.30 0.82 -0.16
C ASP A 102 7.26 1.09 -1.25
N PHE A 103 5.99 1.18 -0.86
CA PHE A 103 4.89 1.51 -1.76
C PHE A 103 3.97 2.56 -1.14
N ALA A 104 4.04 3.80 -1.64
CA ALA A 104 3.27 4.91 -1.09
C ALA A 104 1.78 4.82 -1.48
N THR A 105 0.90 4.71 -0.52
CA THR A 105 -0.55 4.64 -0.75
C THR A 105 -1.28 5.83 -0.16
N HIS A 106 -2.17 6.40 -0.95
CA HIS A 106 -3.04 7.50 -0.53
C HIS A 106 -4.50 7.13 -0.75
N VAL A 107 -5.35 7.45 0.21
CA VAL A 107 -6.80 7.31 0.11
C VAL A 107 -7.44 8.67 0.34
N MET A 108 -8.21 9.16 -0.63
CA MET A 108 -8.86 10.48 -0.55
C MET A 108 -7.88 11.61 -0.20
N GLY A 109 -6.71 11.63 -0.86
CA GLY A 109 -5.63 12.59 -0.64
C GLY A 109 -4.81 12.42 0.65
N MET A 110 -5.19 11.48 1.53
CA MET A 110 -4.51 11.20 2.81
C MET A 110 -3.49 10.07 2.66
N PRO A 111 -2.27 10.19 3.20
CA PRO A 111 -1.32 9.07 3.25
C PRO A 111 -1.84 7.95 4.15
N VAL A 112 -1.62 6.72 3.75
CA VAL A 112 -1.93 5.53 4.56
C VAL A 112 -0.69 5.04 5.31
N ASN A 113 0.46 5.02 4.67
CA ASN A 113 1.73 4.58 5.27
C ASN A 113 2.08 5.40 6.51
N MET A 114 2.38 4.71 7.62
CA MET A 114 2.75 5.32 8.89
C MET A 114 4.27 5.38 9.05
N VAL A 115 4.81 6.59 9.24
CA VAL A 115 6.23 6.81 9.53
C VAL A 115 6.51 6.41 10.97
N SER A 116 7.59 5.65 11.24
CA SER A 116 7.95 5.17 12.58
C SER A 116 6.76 4.51 13.29
N HIS A 117 6.43 3.30 12.96
CA HIS A 117 5.27 2.61 13.52
C HIS A 117 5.69 1.51 14.50
N ALA A 118 4.83 1.20 15.49
CA ALA A 118 5.13 0.20 16.53
C ALA A 118 5.38 -1.20 15.96
N HIS A 119 4.74 -1.55 14.85
CA HIS A 119 4.93 -2.82 14.16
C HIS A 119 6.03 -2.77 13.09
N GLY A 120 6.24 -1.65 12.43
CA GLY A 120 7.27 -1.47 11.38
C GLY A 120 7.02 -0.19 10.60
N GLN A 121 8.09 0.48 10.15
CA GLN A 121 7.95 1.69 9.35
C GLN A 121 7.18 1.41 8.05
N GLY A 122 6.38 2.38 7.63
CA GLY A 122 5.58 2.27 6.41
C GLY A 122 4.27 1.52 6.56
N TYR A 123 3.89 1.09 7.78
CA TYR A 123 2.68 0.32 8.06
C TYR A 123 1.46 0.90 7.37
N MET A 124 0.83 0.11 6.50
CA MET A 124 -0.26 0.48 5.61
C MET A 124 -1.45 -0.46 5.81
N ASP A 125 -2.35 -0.09 6.70
CA ASP A 125 -3.62 -0.79 6.90
C ASP A 125 -4.68 -0.23 5.93
N LEU A 126 -5.23 -1.08 5.09
CA LEU A 126 -6.31 -0.77 4.14
C LEU A 126 -7.66 -1.42 4.53
N ASN A 127 -7.79 -1.98 5.71
CA ASN A 127 -9.04 -2.61 6.18
C ASN A 127 -10.20 -1.61 6.36
N PHE A 128 -9.90 -0.31 6.38
CA PHE A 128 -10.92 0.75 6.39
C PHE A 128 -11.53 1.05 5.02
N LEU A 129 -11.04 0.43 3.93
CA LEU A 129 -11.63 0.62 2.61
C LEU A 129 -13.01 -0.07 2.52
N ILE A 130 -13.93 0.62 1.85
CA ILE A 130 -15.19 0.05 1.37
C ILE A 130 -15.06 -0.07 -0.16
N PRO A 131 -14.75 -1.27 -0.71
CA PRO A 131 -14.44 -1.45 -2.13
C PRO A 131 -15.51 -0.94 -3.09
N GLU A 132 -16.78 -1.02 -2.69
CA GLU A 132 -17.93 -0.58 -3.49
C GLU A 132 -17.98 0.94 -3.70
N LEU A 133 -17.28 1.71 -2.84
CA LEU A 133 -17.18 3.16 -2.99
C LEU A 133 -16.02 3.59 -3.87
N VAL A 134 -15.08 2.70 -4.19
CA VAL A 134 -13.90 3.06 -4.98
C VAL A 134 -14.30 3.48 -6.39
N ALA A 135 -13.97 4.70 -6.76
CA ALA A 135 -14.11 5.23 -8.11
C ALA A 135 -12.93 4.84 -8.99
N SER A 136 -11.72 4.99 -8.43
CA SER A 136 -10.48 4.68 -9.15
C SER A 136 -9.34 4.33 -8.22
N VAL A 137 -8.43 3.50 -8.74
CA VAL A 137 -7.08 3.27 -8.21
C VAL A 137 -6.11 3.72 -9.28
N LYS A 138 -5.44 4.85 -9.06
CA LYS A 138 -4.38 5.34 -9.94
C LYS A 138 -3.05 4.89 -9.38
N TYR A 139 -2.25 4.20 -10.18
CA TYR A 139 -0.97 3.67 -9.73
C TYR A 139 0.17 4.06 -10.69
N ARG A 140 1.36 4.18 -10.12
CA ARG A 140 2.63 4.35 -10.83
C ARG A 140 3.65 3.41 -10.20
N LYS A 141 4.49 2.77 -11.00
CA LYS A 141 5.58 1.93 -10.49
C LYS A 141 6.93 2.58 -10.73
N GLY A 142 7.85 2.41 -9.77
CA GLY A 142 9.16 3.04 -9.78
C GLY A 142 9.18 4.48 -9.24
N VAL A 143 10.34 5.09 -9.28
CA VAL A 143 10.67 6.37 -8.63
C VAL A 143 10.60 7.57 -9.58
N TYR A 144 9.73 7.57 -10.58
CA TYR A 144 9.84 8.49 -11.71
C TYR A 144 8.99 9.75 -11.59
N ALA A 145 7.98 9.78 -10.72
CA ALA A 145 7.10 10.93 -10.53
C ALA A 145 7.60 11.87 -9.41
N VAL A 146 7.60 13.18 -9.65
CA VAL A 146 8.05 14.17 -8.64
C VAL A 146 7.10 14.34 -7.46
N GLU A 147 5.82 14.06 -7.66
CA GLU A 147 4.81 14.10 -6.59
C GLU A 147 4.99 13.00 -5.55
N ASP A 148 5.66 11.89 -5.94
CA ASP A 148 5.85 10.73 -5.10
C ASP A 148 7.13 10.92 -4.27
N GLY A 149 6.97 10.93 -2.95
CA GLY A 149 8.05 11.13 -1.97
C GLY A 149 8.35 9.88 -1.19
N ASP A 150 8.20 9.97 0.14
CA ASP A 150 8.49 8.89 1.07
C ASP A 150 7.70 7.61 0.76
N PHE A 151 8.32 6.45 0.94
CA PHE A 151 7.81 5.10 0.65
C PHE A 151 7.49 4.80 -0.82
N ALA A 152 7.80 5.68 -1.77
CA ALA A 152 7.49 5.47 -3.18
C ALA A 152 8.63 4.83 -3.98
N THR A 153 9.42 3.95 -3.38
CA THR A 153 10.56 3.32 -4.05
C THR A 153 10.14 2.32 -5.11
N THR A 154 9.16 1.46 -4.83
CA THR A 154 8.59 0.55 -5.85
C THR A 154 7.46 1.18 -6.64
N GLY A 155 6.85 2.23 -6.10
CA GLY A 155 5.74 2.94 -6.72
C GLY A 155 4.77 3.55 -5.74
N SER A 156 3.63 3.98 -6.27
CA SER A 156 2.56 4.60 -5.50
C SER A 156 1.18 4.22 -6.02
N ALA A 157 0.17 4.35 -5.14
CA ALA A 157 -1.24 4.29 -5.51
C ALA A 157 -2.05 5.41 -4.86
N ARG A 158 -3.04 5.89 -5.59
CA ARG A 158 -4.04 6.86 -5.11
C ARG A 158 -5.42 6.27 -5.31
N ILE A 159 -6.16 6.08 -4.23
CA ILE A 159 -7.50 5.50 -4.19
C ILE A 159 -8.50 6.61 -3.91
N ASP A 160 -9.40 6.82 -4.84
CA ASP A 160 -10.45 7.83 -4.73
C ASP A 160 -11.83 7.15 -4.66
N TYR A 161 -12.71 7.67 -3.79
CA TYR A 161 -14.11 7.26 -3.72
C TYR A 161 -14.98 8.05 -4.70
N GLN A 162 -16.10 7.45 -5.07
CA GLN A 162 -17.12 8.07 -5.90
C GLN A 162 -17.63 9.37 -5.24
N ARG A 163 -17.99 10.35 -6.05
CA ARG A 163 -18.67 11.57 -5.60
C ARG A 163 -20.16 11.33 -5.46
N GLN A 164 -20.70 10.49 -6.35
CA GLN A 164 -22.11 10.14 -6.43
C GLN A 164 -22.26 8.65 -6.76
N LEU A 165 -23.19 7.98 -6.14
CA LEU A 165 -23.60 6.62 -6.48
C LEU A 165 -24.76 6.66 -7.48
N ALA A 166 -24.82 5.64 -8.36
CA ALA A 166 -25.91 5.53 -9.32
C ALA A 166 -27.29 5.40 -8.64
N SER A 167 -27.33 4.71 -7.50
CA SER A 167 -28.51 4.61 -6.62
C SER A 167 -28.06 4.28 -5.20
N PRO A 168 -28.83 4.66 -4.17
CA PRO A 168 -28.63 4.16 -2.81
C PRO A 168 -28.84 2.64 -2.78
N PHE A 169 -28.11 1.96 -1.90
CA PHE A 169 -28.25 0.52 -1.74
C PHE A 169 -27.96 0.05 -0.32
N VAL A 170 -28.49 -1.12 0.01
CA VAL A 170 -28.06 -1.95 1.13
C VAL A 170 -27.55 -3.27 0.62
N ASP A 171 -26.48 -3.79 1.23
CA ASP A 171 -25.84 -5.05 0.88
C ASP A 171 -25.69 -5.89 2.15
N PHE A 172 -26.19 -7.13 2.13
CA PHE A 172 -26.07 -8.09 3.22
C PHE A 172 -25.33 -9.32 2.73
N GLY A 173 -24.25 -9.68 3.40
CA GLY A 173 -23.44 -10.85 3.11
C GLY A 173 -23.40 -11.81 4.29
N LEU A 174 -23.53 -13.11 4.00
CA LEU A 174 -23.36 -14.21 4.93
C LEU A 174 -22.44 -15.26 4.29
N GLY A 175 -21.67 -15.98 5.09
CA GLY A 175 -20.76 -16.99 4.57
C GLY A 175 -20.35 -18.01 5.60
N GLN A 176 -19.49 -18.93 5.16
CA GLN A 176 -18.85 -19.90 6.05
C GLN A 176 -17.94 -19.18 7.04
N ASN A 177 -17.50 -19.88 8.07
CA ASN A 177 -16.55 -19.39 9.08
C ASN A 177 -17.02 -18.10 9.79
N GLY A 178 -18.32 -17.98 10.06
CA GLY A 178 -18.88 -16.83 10.76
C GLY A 178 -18.86 -15.51 9.99
N TYR A 179 -18.59 -15.54 8.67
CA TYR A 179 -18.60 -14.34 7.84
C TYR A 179 -19.99 -13.71 7.80
N ARG A 180 -20.06 -12.44 8.14
CA ARG A 180 -21.27 -11.61 8.08
C ARG A 180 -20.88 -10.17 7.76
N ARG A 181 -21.64 -9.52 6.89
CA ARG A 181 -21.41 -8.13 6.49
C ARG A 181 -22.73 -7.43 6.22
N ALA A 182 -22.84 -6.19 6.64
CA ALA A 182 -23.92 -5.28 6.27
C ALA A 182 -23.29 -3.96 5.83
N LEU A 183 -23.69 -3.47 4.65
CA LEU A 183 -23.28 -2.18 4.11
C LEU A 183 -24.51 -1.42 3.65
N ALA A 184 -24.65 -0.19 4.09
CA ALA A 184 -25.61 0.77 3.55
C ALA A 184 -24.85 1.96 2.97
N ALA A 185 -25.14 2.32 1.72
CA ALA A 185 -24.52 3.45 1.06
C ALA A 185 -25.52 4.21 0.20
N GLY A 186 -25.36 5.52 0.13
CA GLY A 186 -26.22 6.36 -0.69
C GLY A 186 -25.59 7.71 -0.98
N SER A 187 -26.10 8.38 -2.01
CA SER A 187 -25.74 9.75 -2.32
C SER A 187 -26.96 10.56 -2.73
N ARG A 188 -26.89 11.86 -2.48
CA ARG A 188 -27.95 12.81 -2.81
C ARG A 188 -27.35 14.13 -3.29
N ASP A 189 -27.93 14.68 -4.34
CA ASP A 189 -27.69 16.07 -4.74
C ASP A 189 -28.55 17.02 -3.86
N ILE A 190 -27.90 18.04 -3.32
CA ILE A 190 -28.54 19.11 -2.53
C ILE A 190 -28.10 20.44 -3.13
N ASN A 191 -28.83 20.93 -4.10
CA ASN A 191 -28.57 22.21 -4.79
C ASN A 191 -27.15 22.29 -5.41
N GLY A 192 -26.70 21.20 -6.08
CA GLY A 192 -25.38 21.10 -6.70
C GLY A 192 -24.29 20.53 -5.79
N LEU A 193 -24.55 20.43 -4.49
CA LEU A 193 -23.67 19.74 -3.55
C LEU A 193 -24.01 18.25 -3.51
N GLN A 194 -23.01 17.41 -3.79
CA GLN A 194 -23.14 15.96 -3.69
C GLN A 194 -22.80 15.50 -2.28
N LEU A 195 -23.77 14.94 -1.59
CA LEU A 195 -23.56 14.28 -0.30
C LEU A 195 -23.58 12.77 -0.48
N LEU A 196 -22.49 12.09 -0.13
CA LEU A 196 -22.38 10.63 -0.12
C LEU A 196 -22.14 10.17 1.32
N GLY A 197 -22.89 9.13 1.74
CA GLY A 197 -22.72 8.48 3.04
C GLY A 197 -22.67 6.97 2.89
N ALA A 198 -21.87 6.31 3.75
CA ALA A 198 -21.84 4.87 3.85
C ALA A 198 -21.53 4.42 5.28
N ILE A 199 -22.11 3.29 5.69
CA ILE A 199 -21.83 2.60 6.96
C ILE A 199 -21.69 1.12 6.67
N GLU A 200 -20.61 0.52 7.15
CA GLU A 200 -20.32 -0.92 7.07
C GLU A 200 -20.13 -1.51 8.47
N ILE A 201 -20.70 -2.69 8.68
CA ILE A 201 -20.43 -3.56 9.84
C ILE A 201 -20.07 -4.93 9.28
N ALA A 202 -18.93 -5.49 9.70
CA ALA A 202 -18.48 -6.80 9.26
C ALA A 202 -17.93 -7.63 10.42
N GLY A 203 -18.04 -8.93 10.30
CA GLY A 203 -17.45 -9.92 11.20
C GLY A 203 -17.02 -11.16 10.44
N ASN A 204 -15.99 -11.82 10.96
CA ASN A 204 -15.43 -13.07 10.44
C ASN A 204 -14.75 -13.83 11.57
N ASP A 205 -14.89 -15.16 11.58
CA ASP A 205 -14.19 -16.02 12.52
C ASP A 205 -13.01 -16.76 11.87
N GLY A 206 -12.97 -16.78 10.52
CA GLY A 206 -11.97 -17.52 9.77
C GLY A 206 -12.07 -19.04 9.95
N PRO A 207 -11.24 -19.81 9.24
CA PRO A 207 -11.21 -21.28 9.36
C PRO A 207 -10.39 -21.77 10.55
N TRP A 208 -9.92 -20.87 11.41
CA TRP A 208 -8.98 -21.12 12.48
C TRP A 208 -9.59 -21.90 13.64
N GLU A 209 -8.80 -22.77 14.28
CA GLU A 209 -9.21 -23.47 15.50
C GLU A 209 -9.50 -22.48 16.65
N GLN A 210 -8.75 -21.38 16.68
CA GLN A 210 -9.05 -20.21 17.51
C GLN A 210 -9.78 -19.17 16.64
N PRO A 211 -11.11 -19.00 16.77
CA PRO A 211 -11.87 -18.06 15.95
C PRO A 211 -11.34 -16.62 16.08
N GLU A 212 -11.26 -15.91 14.96
CA GLU A 212 -10.77 -14.51 14.96
C GLU A 212 -11.71 -13.56 15.70
N ASN A 213 -13.01 -13.86 15.74
CA ASN A 213 -14.00 -12.96 16.33
C ASN A 213 -13.88 -11.52 15.80
N LEU A 214 -13.51 -11.38 14.53
CA LEU A 214 -13.34 -10.07 13.91
C LEU A 214 -14.63 -9.27 14.01
N LYS A 215 -14.48 -8.03 14.50
CA LYS A 215 -15.51 -7.00 14.46
C LYS A 215 -14.91 -5.79 13.79
N ARG A 216 -15.53 -5.34 12.70
CA ARG A 216 -15.08 -4.19 11.92
C ARG A 216 -16.25 -3.24 11.65
N HIS A 217 -16.02 -1.96 11.88
CA HIS A 217 -16.97 -0.89 11.65
C HIS A 217 -16.31 0.19 10.78
N ASN A 218 -16.98 0.59 9.71
CA ASN A 218 -16.57 1.67 8.84
C ASN A 218 -17.70 2.67 8.65
N ALA A 219 -17.38 3.95 8.63
CA ALA A 219 -18.28 5.01 8.23
C ALA A 219 -17.56 6.01 7.32
N VAL A 220 -18.26 6.48 6.29
CA VAL A 220 -17.77 7.49 5.35
C VAL A 220 -18.85 8.53 5.15
N LEU A 221 -18.46 9.80 5.21
CA LEU A 221 -19.30 10.93 4.82
C LEU A 221 -18.47 11.84 3.90
N ARG A 222 -18.98 12.10 2.70
CA ARG A 222 -18.32 12.95 1.71
C ARG A 222 -19.27 14.01 1.19
N LEU A 223 -18.85 15.26 1.28
CA LEU A 223 -19.51 16.41 0.67
C LEU A 223 -18.63 16.92 -0.47
N SER A 224 -19.17 17.09 -1.67
CA SER A 224 -18.37 17.56 -2.81
C SER A 224 -19.21 18.39 -3.78
N GLU A 225 -18.53 19.29 -4.50
CA GLU A 225 -19.08 20.09 -5.59
C GLU A 225 -18.15 20.05 -6.79
N GLY A 226 -18.72 20.10 -7.99
CA GLY A 226 -17.96 20.12 -9.24
C GLY A 226 -17.21 18.81 -9.52
N SER A 227 -16.03 18.91 -10.12
CA SER A 227 -15.20 17.77 -10.58
C SER A 227 -13.85 17.68 -9.86
N ALA A 228 -13.01 16.73 -10.27
CA ALA A 228 -11.64 16.59 -9.77
C ALA A 228 -10.69 17.69 -10.28
N THR A 229 -11.08 18.43 -11.30
CA THR A 229 -10.31 19.53 -11.91
C THR A 229 -10.87 20.92 -11.60
N HIS A 230 -12.13 21.00 -11.20
CA HIS A 230 -12.80 22.24 -10.83
C HIS A 230 -13.86 21.98 -9.78
N GLY A 231 -13.53 22.17 -8.51
CA GLY A 231 -14.46 21.92 -7.41
C GLY A 231 -13.73 21.67 -6.09
N PHE A 232 -14.49 21.17 -5.12
CA PHE A 232 -13.95 20.76 -3.82
C PHE A 232 -14.56 19.45 -3.33
N ALA A 233 -13.95 18.84 -2.33
CA ALA A 233 -14.50 17.73 -1.58
C ALA A 233 -14.03 17.76 -0.13
N LEU A 234 -14.93 17.48 0.81
CA LEU A 234 -14.64 17.20 2.20
C LEU A 234 -15.02 15.75 2.49
N THR A 235 -14.12 15.00 3.09
CA THR A 235 -14.36 13.58 3.40
C THR A 235 -13.99 13.29 4.84
N ALA A 236 -14.97 12.79 5.61
CA ALA A 236 -14.78 12.26 6.95
C ALA A 236 -14.88 10.73 6.90
N MET A 237 -13.97 10.04 7.57
CA MET A 237 -13.95 8.58 7.66
C MET A 237 -13.69 8.16 9.10
N ALA A 238 -14.39 7.11 9.54
CA ALA A 238 -14.21 6.49 10.84
C ALA A 238 -14.10 4.97 10.65
N TYR A 239 -13.10 4.38 11.25
CA TYR A 239 -12.81 2.95 11.20
C TYR A 239 -12.40 2.46 12.58
N GLU A 240 -12.93 1.31 12.96
CA GLU A 240 -12.54 0.57 14.15
C GLU A 240 -12.59 -0.93 13.87
N ALA A 241 -11.60 -1.67 14.36
CA ALA A 241 -11.60 -3.14 14.33
C ALA A 241 -11.02 -3.73 15.61
N SER A 242 -11.50 -4.94 15.96
CA SER A 242 -10.94 -5.77 17.01
C SER A 242 -11.01 -7.23 16.60
N TRP A 243 -9.97 -8.02 16.95
CA TRP A 243 -9.84 -9.43 16.55
C TRP A 243 -8.97 -10.24 17.50
N THR A 244 -9.09 -11.55 17.43
CA THR A 244 -8.06 -12.52 17.79
C THR A 244 -7.33 -12.97 16.54
N ALA A 245 -6.13 -13.55 16.68
CA ALA A 245 -5.32 -13.93 15.53
C ALA A 245 -4.74 -15.33 15.71
N THR A 246 -4.57 -16.00 14.56
CA THR A 246 -3.64 -17.10 14.39
C THR A 246 -2.44 -16.55 13.65
N GLU A 247 -1.30 -16.45 14.32
CA GLU A 247 -0.03 -16.07 13.69
C GLU A 247 0.54 -17.26 12.91
N HIS A 248 1.69 -17.07 12.26
CA HIS A 248 2.38 -18.18 11.61
C HIS A 248 2.84 -19.24 12.65
N VAL A 249 2.86 -20.50 12.23
CA VAL A 249 3.25 -21.65 13.07
C VAL A 249 4.39 -22.44 12.42
N PRO A 250 5.23 -23.13 13.20
CA PRO A 250 6.26 -23.99 12.65
C PRO A 250 5.66 -25.13 11.82
N GLN A 251 6.10 -25.29 10.57
CA GLN A 251 5.65 -26.38 9.68
C GLN A 251 5.83 -27.75 10.34
N ARG A 252 6.95 -27.95 11.07
CA ARG A 252 7.23 -29.20 11.79
C ARG A 252 6.15 -29.56 12.83
N ALA A 253 5.55 -28.56 13.48
CA ALA A 253 4.49 -28.80 14.48
C ALA A 253 3.17 -29.23 13.80
N ILE A 254 2.93 -28.80 12.57
CA ILE A 254 1.82 -29.30 11.75
C ILE A 254 2.14 -30.73 11.26
N ASP A 255 3.34 -30.98 10.78
CA ASP A 255 3.74 -32.28 10.21
C ASP A 255 3.74 -33.40 11.24
N ASN A 256 4.09 -33.13 12.50
CA ASN A 256 4.07 -34.10 13.58
C ASN A 256 2.70 -34.21 14.30
N GLY A 257 1.73 -33.37 13.90
CA GLY A 257 0.35 -33.39 14.44
C GLY A 257 0.19 -32.74 15.80
N GLU A 258 1.17 -32.00 16.29
CA GLU A 258 1.09 -31.26 17.56
C GLU A 258 0.15 -30.04 17.45
N ILE A 259 0.19 -29.37 16.31
CA ILE A 259 -0.69 -28.24 15.98
C ILE A 259 -1.45 -28.58 14.71
N GLY A 260 -2.77 -28.37 14.72
CA GLY A 260 -3.57 -28.51 13.49
C GLY A 260 -3.16 -27.50 12.44
N ARG A 261 -3.47 -27.77 11.15
CA ARG A 261 -3.13 -26.86 10.05
C ARG A 261 -3.64 -25.42 10.28
N TYR A 262 -4.78 -25.29 10.93
CA TYR A 262 -5.41 -24.00 11.25
C TYR A 262 -5.32 -23.67 12.74
N GLY A 263 -4.40 -24.33 13.45
CA GLY A 263 -4.12 -24.10 14.87
C GLY A 263 -3.16 -22.91 15.07
N ALA A 264 -2.95 -22.55 16.32
CA ALA A 264 -2.12 -21.42 16.73
C ALA A 264 -1.10 -21.82 17.80
N LEU A 265 0.07 -21.17 17.81
CA LEU A 265 1.03 -21.28 18.92
C LEU A 265 0.48 -20.60 20.18
N SER A 266 -0.04 -19.38 20.03
CA SER A 266 -0.64 -18.58 21.10
C SER A 266 -2.14 -18.42 20.85
N LEU A 267 -2.96 -18.62 21.90
CA LEU A 267 -4.41 -18.46 21.83
C LEU A 267 -4.89 -17.05 22.20
N ARG A 268 -3.95 -16.12 22.42
CA ARG A 268 -4.25 -14.78 22.95
C ARG A 268 -3.73 -13.67 22.03
N ASP A 269 -3.28 -14.00 20.83
CA ASP A 269 -2.83 -13.04 19.85
C ASP A 269 -4.01 -12.30 19.21
N GLY A 270 -3.74 -11.18 18.55
CA GLY A 270 -4.76 -10.32 17.95
C GLY A 270 -4.63 -8.87 18.38
N GLY A 271 -5.68 -8.09 18.24
CA GLY A 271 -5.55 -6.67 18.55
C GLY A 271 -6.83 -5.86 18.44
N LYS A 272 -6.63 -4.57 18.50
CA LYS A 272 -7.62 -3.54 18.19
C LYS A 272 -6.94 -2.36 17.50
N THR A 273 -7.64 -1.74 16.59
CA THR A 273 -7.16 -0.56 15.86
C THR A 273 -8.30 0.40 15.57
N HIS A 274 -7.96 1.68 15.42
CA HIS A 274 -8.91 2.68 14.93
C HIS A 274 -8.20 3.70 14.04
N ARG A 275 -8.95 4.28 13.10
CA ARG A 275 -8.51 5.38 12.24
C ARG A 275 -9.66 6.33 11.97
N ASN A 276 -9.62 7.51 12.57
CA ASN A 276 -10.56 8.59 12.30
C ASN A 276 -9.86 9.67 11.47
N SER A 277 -10.48 10.16 10.42
CA SER A 277 -9.83 11.11 9.53
C SER A 277 -10.78 12.09 8.91
N LEU A 278 -10.25 13.28 8.60
CA LEU A 278 -10.90 14.32 7.84
C LEU A 278 -9.94 14.83 6.79
N SER A 279 -10.40 14.92 5.53
CA SER A 279 -9.63 15.51 4.44
C SER A 279 -10.49 16.52 3.67
N GLY A 280 -9.82 17.57 3.16
CA GLY A 280 -10.38 18.54 2.24
C GLY A 280 -9.51 18.63 1.00
N GLU A 281 -10.13 18.60 -0.17
CA GLU A 281 -9.49 18.74 -1.47
C GLU A 281 -10.15 19.88 -2.23
N TRP A 282 -9.35 20.65 -2.94
CA TRP A 282 -9.80 21.71 -3.82
C TRP A 282 -8.98 21.68 -5.11
N ALA A 283 -9.65 21.92 -6.23
CA ALA A 283 -9.04 22.05 -7.53
C ALA A 283 -9.71 23.14 -8.35
N ARG A 284 -8.91 23.85 -9.14
CA ARG A 284 -9.41 24.86 -10.08
C ARG A 284 -8.53 24.90 -11.32
N SER A 285 -9.16 24.75 -12.47
CA SER A 285 -8.54 25.02 -13.76
C SER A 285 -9.12 26.31 -14.33
N HIS A 286 -8.27 27.21 -14.80
CA HIS A 286 -8.70 28.49 -15.37
C HIS A 286 -7.71 28.93 -16.48
N GLY A 287 -8.20 29.01 -17.72
CA GLY A 287 -7.35 29.32 -18.85
C GLY A 287 -6.23 28.30 -19.00
N ASP A 288 -4.99 28.82 -18.96
CA ASP A 288 -3.75 28.07 -19.11
C ASP A 288 -3.12 27.66 -17.76
N THR A 289 -3.91 27.64 -16.68
CA THR A 289 -3.43 27.25 -15.36
C THR A 289 -4.32 26.21 -14.69
N ALA A 290 -3.72 25.39 -13.84
CA ALA A 290 -4.45 24.48 -12.95
C ALA A 290 -3.82 24.51 -11.56
N SER A 291 -4.66 24.59 -10.54
CA SER A 291 -4.24 24.55 -9.14
C SER A 291 -4.98 23.45 -8.41
N LYS A 292 -4.27 22.74 -7.52
CA LYS A 292 -4.84 21.74 -6.61
C LYS A 292 -4.28 21.96 -5.22
N ALA A 293 -5.12 21.75 -4.20
CA ALA A 293 -4.68 21.77 -2.81
C ALA A 293 -5.46 20.73 -2.02
N GLY A 294 -4.82 20.14 -1.02
CA GLY A 294 -5.43 19.20 -0.10
C GLY A 294 -4.88 19.37 1.29
N LEU A 295 -5.73 19.16 2.29
CA LEU A 295 -5.38 19.16 3.71
C LEU A 295 -6.00 17.94 4.37
N TYR A 296 -5.35 17.41 5.41
CA TYR A 296 -5.88 16.26 6.14
C TYR A 296 -5.45 16.25 7.60
N VAL A 297 -6.26 15.57 8.41
CA VAL A 297 -5.93 15.16 9.78
C VAL A 297 -6.39 13.72 10.01
N ILE A 298 -5.58 12.95 10.71
CA ILE A 298 -5.82 11.54 11.01
C ILE A 298 -5.51 11.32 12.49
N ASP A 299 -6.45 10.73 13.23
CA ASP A 299 -6.21 10.15 14.56
C ASP A 299 -6.19 8.63 14.41
N TYR A 300 -5.12 8.00 14.92
CA TYR A 300 -4.84 6.59 14.73
C TYR A 300 -4.37 5.96 16.03
N GLY A 301 -4.77 4.70 16.23
CA GLY A 301 -4.28 3.87 17.32
C GLY A 301 -4.28 2.39 16.99
N LEU A 302 -3.31 1.69 17.57
CA LEU A 302 -3.15 0.23 17.48
C LEU A 302 -2.71 -0.32 18.83
N ASN A 303 -3.30 -1.45 19.22
CA ASN A 303 -2.72 -2.37 20.20
C ASN A 303 -2.71 -3.73 19.52
N LEU A 304 -1.53 -4.27 19.27
CA LEU A 304 -1.32 -5.56 18.63
C LEU A 304 -0.58 -6.48 19.61
N PHE A 305 -1.16 -7.64 19.86
CA PHE A 305 -0.59 -8.71 20.70
C PHE A 305 -0.15 -9.83 19.77
N SER A 306 1.10 -10.24 19.85
CA SER A 306 1.71 -11.23 18.96
C SER A 306 2.74 -12.06 19.70
N ALA A 307 2.86 -13.34 19.36
CA ALA A 307 3.85 -14.26 19.88
C ALA A 307 4.47 -15.10 18.75
N PRO A 308 5.19 -14.48 17.79
CA PRO A 308 5.69 -15.17 16.60
C PRO A 308 6.74 -16.24 16.92
N SER A 309 7.55 -16.06 17.95
CA SER A 309 8.53 -17.02 18.45
C SER A 309 7.91 -18.14 19.31
N GLY A 310 6.66 -17.97 19.74
CA GLY A 310 5.91 -18.92 20.54
C GLY A 310 6.38 -19.00 21.98
N PHE A 311 7.27 -19.94 22.30
CA PHE A 311 7.67 -20.26 23.67
C PHE A 311 9.22 -20.38 23.84
N ILE A 312 10.00 -19.63 23.09
CA ILE A 312 11.46 -19.66 23.16
C ILE A 312 11.95 -19.31 24.58
N ASN A 313 11.39 -18.27 25.19
CA ASN A 313 11.83 -17.72 26.46
C ASN A 313 11.15 -18.39 27.68
N GLY A 314 10.29 -19.36 27.46
CA GLY A 314 9.68 -20.13 28.55
C GLY A 314 8.24 -20.56 28.31
N PRO A 315 7.70 -21.42 29.19
CA PRO A 315 6.38 -22.04 29.01
C PRO A 315 5.19 -21.08 29.18
N GLN A 316 5.44 -19.83 29.58
CA GLN A 316 4.42 -18.77 29.65
C GLN A 316 4.17 -18.14 28.28
N GLY A 317 5.13 -18.31 27.34
CA GLY A 317 5.10 -17.77 25.98
C GLY A 317 5.77 -16.40 25.87
N ASP A 318 6.05 -16.03 24.62
CA ASP A 318 6.83 -14.83 24.27
C ASP A 318 5.92 -13.68 23.81
N GLN A 319 4.67 -13.65 24.28
CA GLN A 319 3.72 -12.64 23.85
C GLN A 319 4.21 -11.23 24.19
N HIS A 320 4.12 -10.37 23.21
CA HIS A 320 4.37 -8.94 23.37
C HIS A 320 3.20 -8.10 22.82
N GLU A 321 3.10 -6.87 23.32
CA GLU A 321 2.20 -5.85 22.78
C GLU A 321 2.99 -4.78 22.09
N GLN A 322 2.61 -4.49 20.85
CA GLN A 322 3.01 -3.32 20.08
C GLN A 322 1.88 -2.29 20.16
N ALA A 323 2.15 -1.11 20.68
CA ALA A 323 1.16 -0.07 20.87
C ALA A 323 1.56 1.22 20.16
N ASP A 324 0.60 1.84 19.48
CA ASP A 324 0.78 3.10 18.76
C ASP A 324 -0.43 4.02 18.99
N ALA A 325 -0.17 5.29 19.26
CA ALA A 325 -1.20 6.31 19.40
C ALA A 325 -0.69 7.64 18.84
N ARG A 326 -1.30 8.11 17.75
CA ARG A 326 -0.82 9.29 17.05
C ARG A 326 -1.90 10.16 16.46
N THR A 327 -1.52 11.40 16.16
CA THR A 327 -2.24 12.30 15.25
C THR A 327 -1.30 12.67 14.11
N VAL A 328 -1.78 12.50 12.88
CA VAL A 328 -1.08 12.91 11.65
C VAL A 328 -1.86 14.04 11.02
N TRP A 329 -1.18 15.10 10.61
CA TRP A 329 -1.78 16.15 9.80
C TRP A 329 -0.82 16.61 8.72
N GLY A 330 -1.38 17.15 7.67
CA GLY A 330 -0.56 17.63 6.57
C GLY A 330 -1.39 18.19 5.43
N GLY A 331 -0.70 18.48 4.35
CA GLY A 331 -1.33 18.97 3.15
C GLY A 331 -0.37 19.02 1.98
N GLN A 332 -0.94 19.27 0.82
CA GLN A 332 -0.21 19.42 -0.43
C GLN A 332 -0.85 20.52 -1.28
N ALA A 333 -0.04 21.17 -2.10
CA ALA A 333 -0.52 22.10 -3.11
C ALA A 333 0.34 21.97 -4.36
N THR A 334 -0.30 22.08 -5.53
CA THR A 334 0.36 22.06 -6.83
C THR A 334 -0.25 23.13 -7.72
N HIS A 335 0.58 23.82 -8.47
CA HIS A 335 0.16 24.77 -9.48
C HIS A 335 0.88 24.47 -10.79
N SER A 336 0.13 24.38 -11.89
CA SER A 336 0.63 24.09 -13.23
C SER A 336 0.30 25.25 -14.18
N TRP A 337 1.24 25.57 -15.05
CA TRP A 337 1.09 26.47 -16.19
C TRP A 337 1.19 25.66 -17.48
N PHE A 338 0.24 25.84 -18.38
CA PHE A 338 0.25 25.26 -19.72
C PHE A 338 0.74 26.33 -20.71
N LEU A 339 1.97 26.13 -21.16
CA LEU A 339 2.68 27.09 -22.00
C LEU A 339 2.45 26.68 -23.46
N GLY A 340 1.76 27.52 -24.22
CA GLY A 340 1.32 27.22 -25.58
C GLY A 340 2.44 26.92 -26.60
N PRO A 341 2.13 26.88 -27.89
CA PRO A 341 3.04 26.41 -28.95
C PRO A 341 4.37 27.12 -29.05
N ALA A 342 4.43 28.40 -28.62
CA ALA A 342 5.69 29.18 -28.56
C ALA A 342 6.75 28.53 -27.63
N LEU A 343 6.31 27.79 -26.61
CA LEU A 343 7.14 27.04 -25.67
C LEU A 343 6.93 25.52 -25.78
N LYS A 344 6.62 25.05 -27.01
CA LYS A 344 6.50 23.61 -27.32
C LYS A 344 5.40 22.90 -26.52
N ASP A 345 4.27 23.56 -26.27
CA ASP A 345 3.16 23.02 -25.50
C ASP A 345 3.62 22.40 -24.18
N SER A 346 4.53 23.10 -23.48
CA SER A 346 5.08 22.63 -22.20
C SER A 346 4.10 22.84 -21.07
N GLU A 347 4.09 21.92 -20.12
CA GLU A 347 3.49 22.08 -18.81
C GLU A 347 4.62 22.28 -17.79
N LEU A 348 4.55 23.35 -17.01
CA LEU A 348 5.43 23.61 -15.89
C LEU A 348 4.62 23.50 -14.60
N SER A 349 5.01 22.61 -13.70
CA SER A 349 4.34 22.41 -12.42
C SER A 349 5.28 22.67 -11.25
N ILE A 350 4.78 23.36 -10.24
CA ILE A 350 5.44 23.50 -8.93
C ILE A 350 4.51 22.95 -7.85
N GLY A 351 5.07 22.23 -6.89
CA GLY A 351 4.28 21.72 -5.80
C GLY A 351 5.03 21.67 -4.48
N MET A 352 4.25 21.62 -3.41
CA MET A 352 4.75 21.50 -2.05
C MET A 352 3.93 20.47 -1.28
N GLN A 353 4.58 19.80 -0.33
CA GLN A 353 3.94 18.85 0.58
C GLN A 353 4.46 19.08 1.99
N LEU A 354 3.58 18.94 2.98
CA LEU A 354 3.91 19.00 4.39
C LEU A 354 3.19 17.87 5.12
N ARG A 355 3.89 17.16 5.98
CA ARG A 355 3.35 16.15 6.87
C ARG A 355 3.96 16.30 8.26
N GLN A 356 3.15 16.18 9.30
CA GLN A 356 3.61 16.06 10.66
C GLN A 356 2.91 14.88 11.35
N ASP A 357 3.72 13.98 11.89
CA ASP A 357 3.29 12.89 12.77
C ASP A 357 3.61 13.27 14.22
N HIS A 358 2.58 13.38 15.04
CA HIS A 358 2.71 13.56 16.48
C HIS A 358 2.32 12.24 17.17
N ILE A 359 3.33 11.44 17.48
CA ILE A 359 3.18 10.12 18.08
C ILE A 359 3.24 10.30 19.59
N ARG A 360 2.08 10.23 20.24
CA ARG A 360 1.90 10.46 21.69
C ARG A 360 2.50 9.34 22.51
N SER A 361 2.44 8.11 22.00
CA SER A 361 3.04 6.91 22.58
C SER A 361 3.25 5.88 21.48
N ILE A 362 4.43 5.29 21.48
CA ILE A 362 4.80 4.16 20.62
C ILE A 362 5.65 3.22 21.47
N GLY A 363 5.25 1.96 21.61
CA GLY A 363 5.91 1.08 22.56
C GLY A 363 5.86 -0.40 22.22
N LEU A 364 6.79 -1.12 22.85
CA LEU A 364 6.88 -2.58 22.90
C LEU A 364 6.88 -3.00 24.36
N TYR A 365 5.99 -3.93 24.69
CA TYR A 365 5.80 -4.40 26.06
C TYR A 365 5.73 -5.93 26.07
N SER A 366 6.48 -6.59 26.95
CA SER A 366 6.25 -8.01 27.20
C SER A 366 4.90 -8.18 27.89
N THR A 367 4.13 -9.17 27.47
CA THR A 367 2.79 -9.43 28.01
C THR A 367 2.61 -10.89 28.38
N GLU A 368 1.73 -11.13 29.34
CA GLU A 368 1.18 -12.44 29.64
C GLU A 368 -0.35 -12.34 29.61
N ASN A 369 -1.01 -13.14 28.79
CA ASN A 369 -2.46 -13.08 28.58
C ASN A 369 -2.99 -11.67 28.28
N ARG A 370 -2.28 -10.91 27.43
CA ARG A 370 -2.54 -9.50 27.08
C ARG A 370 -2.41 -8.51 28.24
N GLN A 371 -1.78 -8.90 29.36
CA GLN A 371 -1.46 -8.01 30.46
C GLN A 371 0.03 -7.67 30.41
N ARG A 372 0.37 -6.37 30.39
CA ARG A 372 1.76 -5.90 30.38
C ARG A 372 2.49 -6.34 31.63
N THR A 373 3.61 -7.04 31.47
CA THR A 373 4.50 -7.48 32.55
C THR A 373 5.78 -6.66 32.61
N ARG A 374 6.26 -6.20 31.43
CA ARG A 374 7.48 -5.39 31.33
C ARG A 374 7.36 -4.39 30.19
N THR A 375 7.82 -3.16 30.40
CA THR A 375 8.06 -2.21 29.33
C THR A 375 9.45 -2.47 28.74
N VAL A 376 9.52 -2.94 27.48
CA VAL A 376 10.78 -3.11 26.75
C VAL A 376 11.25 -1.74 26.28
N ARG A 377 10.39 -1.02 25.56
CA ARG A 377 10.60 0.39 25.19
C ARG A 377 9.28 1.14 25.09
N GLU A 378 9.33 2.41 25.41
CA GLU A 378 8.25 3.34 25.14
C GLU A 378 8.85 4.69 24.78
N ASP A 379 8.33 5.30 23.71
CA ASP A 379 8.82 6.57 23.17
C ASP A 379 7.67 7.51 22.82
N LYS A 380 7.97 8.81 22.76
CA LYS A 380 7.17 9.84 22.10
C LYS A 380 7.97 10.37 20.93
N LEU A 381 7.32 10.50 19.77
CA LEU A 381 7.98 11.00 18.57
C LEU A 381 7.23 12.18 17.97
N LYS A 382 8.00 13.07 17.36
CA LYS A 382 7.49 14.09 16.47
C LYS A 382 8.32 14.04 15.19
N THR A 383 7.68 13.76 14.07
CA THR A 383 8.32 13.78 12.76
C THR A 383 7.66 14.84 11.90
N THR A 384 8.45 15.69 11.25
CA THR A 384 7.98 16.68 10.27
C THR A 384 8.70 16.45 8.97
N ALA A 385 7.96 16.23 7.89
CA ALA A 385 8.48 16.11 6.54
C ALA A 385 7.94 17.25 5.68
N ALA A 386 8.82 17.96 4.98
CA ALA A 386 8.48 19.01 4.04
C ALA A 386 9.15 18.74 2.70
N ALA A 387 8.43 18.96 1.61
CA ALA A 387 8.96 18.79 0.27
C ALA A 387 8.55 19.93 -0.66
N LEU A 388 9.45 20.24 -1.58
CA LEU A 388 9.21 21.09 -2.74
C LEU A 388 9.58 20.32 -3.99
N PHE A 389 8.80 20.47 -5.06
CA PHE A 389 9.12 19.87 -6.34
C PHE A 389 8.76 20.78 -7.51
N LEU A 390 9.49 20.58 -8.60
CA LEU A 390 9.33 21.28 -9.88
C LEU A 390 9.37 20.22 -10.98
N GLU A 391 8.46 20.33 -11.95
CA GLU A 391 8.41 19.44 -13.12
C GLU A 391 8.15 20.27 -14.38
N ALA A 392 8.86 19.94 -15.44
CA ALA A 392 8.62 20.42 -16.79
C ALA A 392 8.35 19.24 -17.70
N ARG A 393 7.17 19.22 -18.29
CA ARG A 393 6.74 18.25 -19.33
C ARG A 393 6.65 18.99 -20.65
N THR A 394 7.39 18.55 -21.66
CA THR A 394 7.53 19.27 -22.93
C THR A 394 7.27 18.35 -24.09
N GLN A 395 6.35 18.75 -25.00
CA GLN A 395 6.09 18.10 -26.27
C GLN A 395 6.96 18.73 -27.36
N TRP A 396 8.18 18.21 -27.54
CA TRP A 396 9.14 18.75 -28.51
C TRP A 396 8.70 18.60 -29.95
N GLN A 397 8.12 17.45 -30.25
CA GLN A 397 7.58 17.05 -31.54
C GLN A 397 6.34 16.18 -31.28
N PRO A 398 5.45 15.98 -32.26
CA PRO A 398 4.30 15.08 -32.08
C PRO A 398 4.66 13.66 -31.63
N TRP A 399 5.92 13.24 -31.83
CA TRP A 399 6.43 11.93 -31.47
C TRP A 399 7.48 11.94 -30.34
N LEU A 400 7.82 13.09 -29.77
CA LEU A 400 8.84 13.20 -28.69
C LEU A 400 8.31 14.06 -27.54
N ARG A 401 8.08 13.46 -26.41
CA ARG A 401 7.76 14.12 -25.14
C ARG A 401 8.85 13.81 -24.11
N THR A 402 9.21 14.80 -23.31
CA THR A 402 10.13 14.64 -22.18
C THR A 402 9.50 15.19 -20.90
N THR A 403 9.82 14.55 -19.79
CA THR A 403 9.49 15.01 -18.44
C THR A 403 10.78 15.13 -17.65
N VAL A 404 11.05 16.32 -17.10
CA VAL A 404 12.20 16.58 -16.23
C VAL A 404 11.68 17.12 -14.92
N GLY A 405 12.10 16.51 -13.84
CA GLY A 405 11.64 16.88 -12.51
C GLY A 405 12.75 16.90 -11.48
N LEU A 406 12.57 17.74 -10.47
CA LEU A 406 13.43 17.80 -9.31
C LEU A 406 12.56 17.93 -8.05
N ARG A 407 12.84 17.08 -7.08
CA ARG A 407 12.20 17.11 -5.77
C ARG A 407 13.25 17.23 -4.67
N ARG A 408 12.96 18.05 -3.66
CA ARG A 408 13.72 18.16 -2.42
C ARG A 408 12.84 17.87 -1.24
N ASP A 409 13.27 16.91 -0.42
CA ASP A 409 12.64 16.52 0.83
C ASP A 409 13.56 16.86 2.00
N GLU A 410 12.96 17.35 3.10
CA GLU A 410 13.60 17.58 4.38
C GLU A 410 12.76 16.92 5.47
N VAL A 411 13.39 16.07 6.26
CA VAL A 411 12.75 15.36 7.38
C VAL A 411 13.47 15.70 8.67
N ASP A 412 12.71 16.16 9.64
CA ASP A 412 13.13 16.41 11.03
C ASP A 412 12.39 15.44 11.95
N ALA A 413 13.11 14.66 12.74
CA ALA A 413 12.53 13.72 13.67
C ALA A 413 13.13 13.89 15.06
N ARG A 414 12.26 13.90 16.06
CA ARG A 414 12.61 13.91 17.48
C ARG A 414 12.02 12.70 18.17
N ALA A 415 12.86 11.87 18.78
CA ALA A 415 12.47 10.76 19.63
C ALA A 415 12.79 11.10 21.09
N THR A 416 11.88 10.73 21.99
CA THR A 416 12.06 10.91 23.44
C THR A 416 11.64 9.61 24.12
N ALA A 417 12.60 8.90 24.70
CA ALA A 417 12.33 7.70 25.47
C ALA A 417 11.54 8.05 26.73
N THR A 418 10.48 7.29 27.01
CA THR A 418 9.58 7.49 28.14
C THR A 418 9.45 6.24 29.02
N GLY A 419 9.94 5.08 28.54
CA GLY A 419 9.91 3.82 29.29
C GLY A 419 10.85 2.76 28.73
N GLY A 420 11.15 1.74 29.54
CA GLY A 420 12.10 0.67 29.27
C GLY A 420 13.45 0.89 29.93
N ALA A 421 13.93 -0.10 30.70
CA ALA A 421 15.15 0.02 31.51
C ALA A 421 16.37 0.39 30.67
N PHE A 422 16.52 -0.23 29.50
CA PHE A 422 17.65 0.02 28.58
C PHE A 422 17.31 1.05 27.49
N ASN A 423 16.05 1.51 27.42
CA ASN A 423 15.62 2.49 26.42
C ASN A 423 15.83 3.94 26.87
N MET A 424 15.94 4.21 28.18
CA MET A 424 15.98 5.59 28.70
C MET A 424 17.17 6.42 28.22
N GLY A 425 18.23 5.79 27.76
CA GLY A 425 19.38 6.44 27.11
C GLY A 425 19.23 6.67 25.61
N ASN A 426 18.20 6.11 25.00
CA ASN A 426 17.89 6.27 23.59
C ASN A 426 17.09 7.56 23.33
N GLY A 427 17.07 7.97 22.09
CA GLY A 427 16.36 9.17 21.66
C GLY A 427 17.31 10.29 21.21
N GLY A 428 16.73 11.39 20.82
CA GLY A 428 17.46 12.53 20.26
C GLY A 428 16.71 13.21 19.12
N ASN A 429 17.41 14.16 18.48
CA ASN A 429 16.93 14.84 17.29
C ASN A 429 17.80 14.41 16.10
N ILE A 430 17.19 14.16 14.98
CA ILE A 430 17.87 13.82 13.73
C ILE A 430 17.20 14.54 12.57
N GLN A 431 18.00 15.00 11.62
CA GLN A 431 17.53 15.64 10.38
C GLN A 431 18.19 14.96 9.19
N ALA A 432 17.46 14.79 8.12
CA ALA A 432 17.97 14.29 6.87
C ALA A 432 17.24 14.92 5.69
N GLY A 433 17.94 15.09 4.59
CA GLY A 433 17.37 15.63 3.37
C GLY A 433 17.75 14.82 2.15
N GLN A 434 16.83 14.71 1.20
CA GLN A 434 17.02 13.99 -0.05
C GLN A 434 16.66 14.86 -1.24
N THR A 435 17.54 14.90 -2.24
CA THR A 435 17.26 15.49 -3.56
C THR A 435 17.04 14.36 -4.56
N SER A 436 15.92 14.39 -5.26
CA SER A 436 15.46 13.32 -6.15
C SER A 436 15.20 13.86 -7.56
N PRO A 437 16.20 13.83 -8.47
CA PRO A 437 15.99 14.14 -9.87
C PRO A 437 15.19 13.04 -10.58
N LYS A 438 14.40 13.43 -11.57
CA LYS A 438 13.55 12.56 -12.39
C LYS A 438 13.73 12.93 -13.86
N LEU A 439 13.77 11.91 -14.71
CA LEU A 439 13.83 12.07 -16.17
C LEU A 439 12.95 11.03 -16.84
N GLY A 440 12.07 11.47 -17.72
CA GLY A 440 11.24 10.65 -18.58
C GLY A 440 11.37 11.05 -20.04
N ILE A 441 11.38 10.07 -20.92
CA ILE A 441 11.36 10.26 -22.37
C ILE A 441 10.28 9.33 -22.92
N VAL A 442 9.38 9.88 -23.72
CA VAL A 442 8.33 9.13 -24.44
C VAL A 442 8.50 9.38 -25.92
N LEU A 443 8.58 8.29 -26.68
CA LEU A 443 8.67 8.28 -28.13
C LEU A 443 7.39 7.68 -28.71
N GLY A 444 6.74 8.39 -29.59
CA GLY A 444 5.46 8.00 -30.19
C GLY A 444 4.40 9.09 -30.02
N PRO A 445 3.15 8.81 -30.40
CA PRO A 445 2.65 7.48 -30.80
C PRO A 445 3.05 7.07 -32.22
N PHE A 446 3.47 5.83 -32.39
CA PHE A 446 3.84 5.22 -33.66
C PHE A 446 2.83 4.17 -34.13
N GLY A 447 3.08 3.62 -35.35
CA GLY A 447 2.31 2.53 -35.93
C GLY A 447 0.96 2.95 -36.52
N PRO A 448 0.18 1.98 -37.00
CA PRO A 448 -1.15 2.26 -37.53
C PRO A 448 -2.03 2.96 -36.48
N GLN A 449 -2.62 4.09 -36.84
CA GLN A 449 -3.48 4.92 -36.00
C GLN A 449 -2.78 5.54 -34.77
N GLY A 450 -1.42 5.56 -34.69
CA GLY A 450 -0.70 6.16 -33.59
C GLY A 450 -0.96 5.46 -32.23
N LYS A 451 -0.86 4.13 -32.16
CA LYS A 451 -1.27 3.31 -31.01
C LYS A 451 -0.11 2.65 -30.25
N THR A 452 1.13 3.10 -30.46
CA THR A 452 2.31 2.53 -29.76
C THR A 452 3.23 3.63 -29.28
N GLU A 453 3.58 3.61 -28.01
CA GLU A 453 4.59 4.49 -27.40
C GLU A 453 5.70 3.67 -26.73
N LEU A 454 6.93 4.21 -26.78
CA LEU A 454 8.11 3.71 -26.09
C LEU A 454 8.49 4.67 -24.99
N TYR A 455 8.93 4.15 -23.86
CA TYR A 455 9.23 4.89 -22.64
C TYR A 455 10.65 4.59 -22.17
N ALA A 456 11.34 5.62 -21.68
CA ALA A 456 12.59 5.49 -20.93
C ALA A 456 12.53 6.41 -19.73
N ASN A 457 12.64 5.86 -18.54
CA ASN A 457 12.53 6.58 -17.28
C ASN A 457 13.75 6.33 -16.40
N TRP A 458 14.16 7.34 -15.68
CA TRP A 458 15.19 7.28 -14.66
C TRP A 458 14.86 8.25 -13.53
N GLY A 459 15.18 7.85 -12.29
CA GLY A 459 14.97 8.74 -11.16
C GLY A 459 15.54 8.22 -9.86
N HIS A 460 15.53 9.10 -8.88
CA HIS A 460 15.83 8.80 -7.50
C HIS A 460 14.56 8.84 -6.66
N GLY A 461 14.51 8.00 -5.62
CA GLY A 461 13.49 7.99 -4.58
C GLY A 461 14.12 7.68 -3.23
N PHE A 462 13.30 7.48 -2.24
CA PHE A 462 13.74 7.09 -0.90
C PHE A 462 12.57 6.51 -0.09
N HIS A 463 12.92 5.83 1.01
CA HIS A 463 12.02 5.63 2.12
C HIS A 463 12.64 6.14 3.42
N SER A 464 11.79 6.53 4.37
CA SER A 464 12.21 6.89 5.72
C SER A 464 12.25 5.64 6.60
N ASN A 465 13.28 5.57 7.44
CA ASN A 465 13.37 4.60 8.51
C ASN A 465 12.66 5.07 9.77
N ASP A 466 12.42 4.14 10.67
CA ASP A 466 11.91 4.48 12.00
C ASP A 466 12.89 5.42 12.72
N ALA A 467 12.38 6.56 13.16
CA ALA A 467 13.18 7.55 13.87
C ALA A 467 13.80 7.01 15.15
N ARG A 468 13.20 5.96 15.77
CA ARG A 468 13.75 5.27 16.93
C ARG A 468 15.05 4.55 16.57
N GLY A 469 15.09 3.85 15.45
CA GLY A 469 16.32 3.20 14.96
C GLY A 469 17.42 4.21 14.60
N ALA A 470 17.02 5.37 14.07
CA ALA A 470 17.95 6.44 13.72
C ALA A 470 18.53 7.20 14.93
N THR A 471 17.92 7.07 16.13
CA THR A 471 18.35 7.78 17.33
C THR A 471 18.82 6.86 18.47
N SER A 472 18.55 5.55 18.39
CA SER A 472 18.97 4.59 19.42
C SER A 472 20.45 4.22 19.28
N SER A 473 21.11 4.00 20.42
CA SER A 473 22.48 3.51 20.54
C SER A 473 22.60 2.27 21.42
N ALA A 474 21.51 1.87 22.07
CA ALA A 474 21.44 0.67 22.89
C ALA A 474 20.20 -0.15 22.52
N ASN A 475 20.35 -1.47 22.45
CA ASN A 475 19.24 -2.41 22.30
C ASN A 475 18.31 -2.29 23.51
N PRO A 476 17.00 -2.03 23.31
CA PRO A 476 16.07 -1.83 24.43
C PRO A 476 15.77 -3.12 25.22
N VAL A 477 16.11 -4.30 24.69
CA VAL A 477 15.89 -5.60 25.34
C VAL A 477 16.96 -5.88 26.41
N ASP A 478 18.24 -5.70 26.08
CA ASP A 478 19.40 -6.13 26.87
C ASP A 478 20.44 -5.04 27.15
N GLY A 479 20.32 -3.86 26.49
CA GLY A 479 21.25 -2.75 26.64
C GLY A 479 22.54 -2.86 25.83
N SER A 480 22.71 -3.89 25.00
CA SER A 480 23.87 -4.02 24.11
C SER A 480 23.98 -2.85 23.15
N ALA A 481 25.21 -2.51 22.71
CA ALA A 481 25.41 -1.40 21.80
C ALA A 481 24.89 -1.75 20.40
N ILE A 482 24.11 -0.86 19.81
CA ILE A 482 23.61 -0.98 18.43
C ILE A 482 24.02 0.22 17.57
N GLY A 483 24.20 -0.02 16.27
CA GLY A 483 24.46 1.03 15.30
C GLY A 483 23.18 1.81 14.96
N ARG A 484 23.29 3.14 14.85
CA ARG A 484 22.20 3.98 14.33
C ARG A 484 22.01 3.75 12.84
N VAL A 485 20.77 3.65 12.40
CA VAL A 485 20.43 3.57 10.98
C VAL A 485 20.26 4.97 10.37
N PRO A 486 20.49 5.17 9.07
CA PRO A 486 20.18 6.45 8.43
C PRO A 486 18.68 6.72 8.47
N LEU A 487 18.26 7.99 8.67
CA LEU A 487 16.84 8.34 8.68
C LEU A 487 16.19 8.17 7.31
N LEU A 488 16.93 8.42 6.22
CA LEU A 488 16.46 8.27 4.84
C LEU A 488 17.38 7.30 4.08
N VAL A 489 16.79 6.37 3.37
CA VAL A 489 17.47 5.40 2.50
C VAL A 489 17.17 5.72 1.05
N LYS A 490 18.21 5.91 0.25
CA LYS A 490 18.09 6.26 -1.17
C LYS A 490 17.79 5.03 -2.02
N ALA A 491 16.95 5.26 -3.03
CA ALA A 491 16.70 4.34 -4.12
C ALA A 491 16.98 5.01 -5.46
N LYS A 492 17.47 4.22 -6.44
CA LYS A 492 17.66 4.63 -7.83
C LYS A 492 16.95 3.64 -8.74
N GLY A 493 16.10 4.15 -9.62
CA GLY A 493 15.36 3.33 -10.56
C GLY A 493 15.59 3.74 -12.01
N SER A 494 15.52 2.77 -12.91
CA SER A 494 15.46 2.99 -14.35
C SER A 494 14.49 1.99 -14.98
N GLU A 495 13.84 2.41 -16.05
CA GLU A 495 12.86 1.60 -16.77
C GLU A 495 12.91 1.94 -18.24
N ILE A 496 12.83 0.91 -19.09
CA ILE A 496 12.46 1.05 -20.50
C ILE A 496 11.21 0.21 -20.73
N GLY A 497 10.28 0.73 -21.50
CA GLY A 497 9.02 0.04 -21.71
C GLY A 497 8.31 0.43 -23.00
N MET A 498 7.27 -0.32 -23.29
CA MET A 498 6.39 -0.09 -24.42
C MET A 498 4.94 -0.22 -23.96
N ARG A 499 4.12 0.65 -24.46
CA ARG A 499 2.66 0.55 -24.39
C ARG A 499 2.10 0.51 -25.78
N ALA A 500 1.18 -0.40 -26.04
CA ALA A 500 0.56 -0.54 -27.35
C ALA A 500 -0.94 -0.87 -27.23
N MET A 501 -1.70 -0.47 -28.23
CA MET A 501 -3.07 -0.94 -28.45
C MET A 501 -3.12 -1.73 -29.77
N PRO A 502 -2.78 -3.03 -29.75
CA PRO A 502 -2.70 -3.85 -30.97
C PRO A 502 -4.04 -3.98 -31.70
N LEU A 503 -5.14 -4.01 -30.94
CA LEU A 503 -6.50 -4.05 -31.43
C LEU A 503 -7.41 -3.10 -30.62
N PRO A 504 -8.53 -2.64 -31.18
CA PRO A 504 -9.51 -1.86 -30.44
C PRO A 504 -9.94 -2.60 -29.16
N GLY A 505 -9.85 -1.93 -28.01
CA GLY A 505 -10.18 -2.50 -26.70
C GLY A 505 -9.10 -3.39 -26.09
N TRP A 506 -7.96 -3.60 -26.73
CA TRP A 506 -6.82 -4.32 -26.17
C TRP A 506 -5.66 -3.36 -25.90
N SER A 507 -5.33 -3.14 -24.63
CA SER A 507 -4.14 -2.43 -24.18
C SER A 507 -3.11 -3.43 -23.63
N SER A 508 -1.86 -3.30 -24.06
CA SER A 508 -0.74 -4.12 -23.62
C SER A 508 0.42 -3.23 -23.20
N SER A 509 1.09 -3.55 -22.10
CA SER A 509 2.33 -2.89 -21.69
C SER A 509 3.40 -3.90 -21.31
N LEU A 510 4.62 -3.63 -21.76
CA LEU A 510 5.82 -4.41 -21.44
C LEU A 510 6.88 -3.47 -20.87
N SER A 511 7.52 -3.85 -19.75
CA SER A 511 8.55 -3.06 -19.10
C SER A 511 9.72 -3.92 -18.66
N LEU A 512 10.92 -3.39 -18.85
CA LEU A 512 12.18 -3.85 -18.28
C LEU A 512 12.63 -2.80 -17.28
N TRP A 513 12.85 -3.18 -16.03
CA TRP A 513 13.15 -2.24 -14.96
C TRP A 513 14.33 -2.71 -14.11
N GLN A 514 15.02 -1.77 -13.50
CA GLN A 514 16.05 -1.99 -12.50
C GLN A 514 15.91 -1.02 -11.35
N MET A 515 16.23 -1.47 -10.13
CA MET A 515 16.26 -0.65 -8.93
C MET A 515 17.43 -1.03 -8.04
N ASP A 516 18.13 -0.03 -7.54
CA ASP A 516 19.16 -0.11 -6.50
C ASP A 516 18.67 0.59 -5.25
N ILE A 517 18.81 -0.06 -4.08
CA ILE A 517 18.53 0.52 -2.76
C ILE A 517 19.81 0.46 -1.94
N ASP A 518 20.09 1.54 -1.22
CA ASP A 518 21.34 1.69 -0.46
C ASP A 518 21.34 0.85 0.83
N SER A 519 20.18 0.46 1.37
CA SER A 519 20.04 -0.43 2.52
C SER A 519 18.66 -1.07 2.54
N GLU A 520 18.61 -2.41 2.67
CA GLU A 520 17.39 -3.10 3.12
C GLU A 520 17.29 -2.96 4.63
N LEU A 521 16.09 -2.78 5.13
CA LEU A 521 15.85 -2.76 6.57
C LEU A 521 14.83 -3.82 6.92
N VAL A 522 15.14 -4.57 7.94
CA VAL A 522 14.24 -5.55 8.54
C VAL A 522 13.92 -5.07 9.95
N PHE A 523 12.65 -4.91 10.25
CA PHE A 523 12.19 -4.67 11.60
C PHE A 523 12.14 -6.01 12.34
N ILE A 524 12.70 -6.04 13.54
CA ILE A 524 12.69 -7.23 14.40
C ILE A 524 11.59 -7.02 15.42
N ASP A 525 10.49 -7.73 15.25
CA ASP A 525 9.23 -7.55 15.98
C ASP A 525 9.39 -7.65 17.50
N ASP A 526 10.07 -8.66 17.98
CA ASP A 526 10.22 -8.96 19.40
C ASP A 526 11.28 -8.11 20.11
N GLU A 527 12.19 -7.49 19.35
CA GLU A 527 13.19 -6.57 19.89
C GLU A 527 12.80 -5.09 19.74
N GLY A 528 11.87 -4.77 18.84
CA GLY A 528 11.47 -3.40 18.55
C GLY A 528 12.60 -2.55 17.99
N VAL A 529 13.54 -3.17 17.29
CA VAL A 529 14.68 -2.53 16.62
C VAL A 529 14.65 -2.77 15.12
N THR A 530 15.40 -1.96 14.38
CA THR A 530 15.55 -2.10 12.93
C THR A 530 16.99 -2.46 12.62
N GLU A 531 17.21 -3.55 11.91
CA GLU A 531 18.53 -3.96 11.44
C GLU A 531 18.76 -3.59 9.97
N PRO A 532 19.89 -2.95 9.64
CA PRO A 532 20.31 -2.77 8.26
C PRO A 532 20.83 -4.09 7.69
N LYS A 533 20.27 -4.56 6.59
CA LYS A 533 20.68 -5.80 5.89
C LYS A 533 21.57 -5.54 4.67
N GLY A 534 22.02 -4.30 4.46
CA GLY A 534 22.91 -3.94 3.36
C GLY A 534 22.20 -3.51 2.08
N ALA A 535 23.01 -3.04 1.11
CA ALA A 535 22.50 -2.54 -0.16
C ALA A 535 22.04 -3.69 -1.08
N SER A 536 20.99 -3.45 -1.85
CA SER A 536 20.45 -4.45 -2.77
C SER A 536 20.29 -3.93 -4.19
N ARG A 537 20.15 -4.85 -5.12
CA ARG A 537 19.77 -4.61 -6.52
C ARG A 537 18.63 -5.53 -6.92
N ARG A 538 17.66 -4.95 -7.60
CA ARG A 538 16.54 -5.66 -8.22
C ARG A 538 16.43 -5.30 -9.68
N HIS A 539 16.02 -6.25 -10.50
CA HIS A 539 15.66 -6.02 -11.89
C HIS A 539 14.60 -7.03 -12.32
N GLY A 540 13.86 -6.69 -13.36
CA GLY A 540 12.80 -7.59 -13.79
C GLY A 540 12.12 -7.17 -15.09
N VAL A 541 11.14 -8.00 -15.45
CA VAL A 541 10.27 -7.83 -16.61
C VAL A 541 8.83 -7.88 -16.14
N GLU A 542 8.01 -6.98 -16.62
CA GLU A 542 6.58 -6.95 -16.35
C GLU A 542 5.83 -6.86 -17.68
N TRP A 543 4.85 -7.72 -17.86
CA TRP A 543 3.95 -7.71 -19.00
C TRP A 543 2.51 -7.73 -18.53
N SER A 544 1.74 -6.72 -18.88
CA SER A 544 0.33 -6.63 -18.53
C SER A 544 -0.55 -6.38 -19.73
N ASN A 545 -1.73 -6.97 -19.71
CA ASN A 545 -2.74 -6.91 -20.75
C ASN A 545 -4.10 -6.60 -20.18
N TYR A 546 -4.86 -5.81 -20.89
CA TYR A 546 -6.22 -5.46 -20.56
C TYR A 546 -7.06 -5.45 -21.84
N ILE A 547 -8.12 -6.25 -21.86
CA ILE A 547 -8.99 -6.41 -23.02
C ILE A 547 -10.42 -6.11 -22.59
N THR A 548 -11.10 -5.24 -23.33
CA THR A 548 -12.52 -4.96 -23.16
C THR A 548 -13.28 -5.23 -24.44
N SER A 549 -14.49 -5.77 -24.29
CA SER A 549 -15.42 -5.89 -25.42
C SER A 549 -16.67 -5.05 -25.20
N GLY A 550 -17.35 -4.69 -26.28
CA GLY A 550 -18.63 -3.97 -26.23
C GLY A 550 -19.77 -4.74 -25.54
N HIS A 551 -19.58 -6.01 -25.23
CA HIS A 551 -20.57 -6.90 -24.58
C HIS A 551 -20.36 -7.04 -23.06
N GLY A 552 -19.63 -6.09 -22.44
CA GLY A 552 -19.39 -6.11 -20.98
C GLY A 552 -18.35 -7.13 -20.51
N LEU A 553 -17.56 -7.73 -21.39
CA LEU A 553 -16.44 -8.59 -21.05
C LEU A 553 -15.20 -7.74 -20.81
N ILE A 554 -14.53 -8.00 -19.68
CA ILE A 554 -13.21 -7.46 -19.35
C ILE A 554 -12.31 -8.66 -19.05
N ILE A 555 -11.14 -8.71 -19.67
CA ILE A 555 -10.09 -9.68 -19.37
C ILE A 555 -8.84 -8.87 -19.00
N ASP A 556 -8.23 -9.17 -17.89
CA ASP A 556 -6.95 -8.63 -17.47
C ASP A 556 -5.99 -9.76 -17.13
N GLY A 557 -4.72 -9.59 -17.50
CA GLY A 557 -3.70 -10.58 -17.18
C GLY A 557 -2.33 -9.93 -17.13
N ASP A 558 -1.54 -10.35 -16.14
CA ASP A 558 -0.18 -9.88 -15.96
C ASP A 558 0.76 -11.02 -15.53
N VAL A 559 2.02 -10.83 -15.91
CA VAL A 559 3.15 -11.65 -15.47
C VAL A 559 4.28 -10.71 -15.08
N ALA A 560 4.82 -10.90 -13.88
CA ALA A 560 5.99 -10.17 -13.40
C ALA A 560 7.10 -11.15 -13.02
N LEU A 561 8.27 -10.92 -13.58
CA LEU A 561 9.51 -11.63 -13.26
C LEU A 561 10.45 -10.67 -12.54
N SER A 562 10.99 -11.09 -11.40
CA SER A 562 11.85 -10.26 -10.56
C SER A 562 13.09 -11.04 -10.11
N HIS A 563 14.21 -10.36 -10.05
CA HIS A 563 15.45 -10.90 -9.51
C HIS A 563 16.01 -9.92 -8.49
N ALA A 564 16.08 -10.34 -7.23
CA ALA A 564 16.55 -9.52 -6.11
C ALA A 564 17.81 -10.13 -5.48
N ARG A 565 18.83 -9.28 -5.21
CA ARG A 565 20.08 -9.68 -4.58
C ARG A 565 20.63 -8.57 -3.69
N PHE A 566 21.19 -8.94 -2.56
CA PHE A 566 22.15 -8.08 -1.86
C PHE A 566 23.40 -7.88 -2.71
N LYS A 567 24.00 -6.70 -2.63
CA LYS A 567 25.25 -6.38 -3.34
C LYS A 567 26.46 -7.06 -2.69
N GLU A 568 26.37 -7.33 -1.40
CA GLU A 568 27.37 -8.04 -0.60
C GLU A 568 26.76 -9.31 -0.02
N ALA A 569 27.59 -10.33 0.19
CA ALA A 569 27.15 -11.56 0.80
C ALA A 569 26.92 -11.37 2.31
N HIS A 570 25.90 -12.02 2.86
CA HIS A 570 25.64 -12.03 4.29
C HIS A 570 26.82 -12.69 5.02
N PRO A 571 27.35 -12.08 6.11
CA PRO A 571 28.55 -12.57 6.78
C PRO A 571 28.47 -14.05 7.21
N ASP A 572 27.33 -14.45 7.77
CA ASP A 572 27.17 -15.78 8.37
C ASP A 572 26.75 -16.83 7.34
N SER A 573 25.82 -16.52 6.45
CA SER A 573 25.28 -17.47 5.46
C SER A 573 26.06 -17.51 4.14
N GLY A 574 26.88 -16.49 3.85
CA GLY A 574 27.56 -16.31 2.56
C GLY A 574 26.57 -16.08 1.39
N GLY A 575 25.28 -15.97 1.68
CA GLY A 575 24.22 -15.81 0.69
C GLY A 575 24.02 -14.35 0.26
N THR A 576 23.46 -14.19 -0.93
CA THR A 576 23.08 -12.87 -1.49
C THR A 576 21.60 -12.78 -1.84
N ARG A 577 20.79 -13.80 -1.56
CA ARG A 577 19.36 -13.75 -1.81
C ARG A 577 18.70 -12.77 -0.87
N VAL A 578 17.72 -12.04 -1.37
CA VAL A 578 16.84 -11.25 -0.49
C VAL A 578 15.69 -12.15 -0.05
N PRO A 579 15.56 -12.44 1.26
CA PRO A 579 14.47 -13.26 1.77
C PRO A 579 13.11 -12.70 1.37
N ASN A 580 12.15 -13.59 1.11
CA ASN A 580 10.78 -13.27 0.71
C ASN A 580 10.65 -12.45 -0.59
N ALA A 581 11.71 -12.32 -1.38
CA ALA A 581 11.66 -11.68 -2.69
C ALA A 581 11.05 -12.65 -3.72
N ILE A 582 9.79 -12.44 -4.07
CA ILE A 582 9.05 -13.31 -4.99
C ILE A 582 9.58 -13.14 -6.41
N PRO A 583 10.11 -14.21 -7.05
CA PRO A 583 10.71 -14.11 -8.37
C PRO A 583 9.70 -14.12 -9.51
N VAL A 584 8.52 -14.72 -9.32
CA VAL A 584 7.49 -14.85 -10.35
C VAL A 584 6.12 -14.67 -9.74
N THR A 585 5.37 -13.71 -10.26
CA THR A 585 3.93 -13.58 -10.00
C THR A 585 3.19 -13.56 -11.33
N ALA A 586 1.98 -14.13 -11.35
CA ALA A 586 1.10 -14.01 -12.50
C ALA A 586 -0.36 -13.94 -12.05
N SER A 587 -1.15 -13.17 -12.74
CA SER A 587 -2.58 -13.10 -12.53
C SER A 587 -3.33 -13.10 -13.86
N LEU A 588 -4.49 -13.75 -13.87
CA LEU A 588 -5.41 -13.75 -15.01
C LEU A 588 -6.82 -13.61 -14.48
N GLY A 589 -7.53 -12.62 -14.93
CA GLY A 589 -8.91 -12.39 -14.55
C GLY A 589 -9.81 -12.18 -15.74
N GLY A 590 -11.08 -12.54 -15.55
CA GLY A 590 -12.14 -12.24 -16.48
C GLY A 590 -13.38 -11.83 -15.72
N THR A 591 -14.03 -10.75 -16.12
CA THR A 591 -15.33 -10.34 -15.61
C THR A 591 -16.28 -10.12 -16.79
N ILE A 592 -17.52 -10.50 -16.59
CA ILE A 592 -18.57 -10.31 -17.58
C ILE A 592 -19.80 -9.67 -16.96
N ASP A 593 -20.29 -8.64 -17.57
CA ASP A 593 -21.56 -7.97 -17.26
C ASP A 593 -22.22 -7.44 -18.54
N PRO A 594 -23.01 -8.28 -19.24
CA PRO A 594 -23.68 -7.89 -20.47
C PRO A 594 -24.92 -7.02 -20.23
N GLY A 595 -25.19 -6.60 -18.99
CA GLY A 595 -26.43 -5.88 -18.62
C GLY A 595 -27.66 -6.79 -18.49
N GLY A 596 -27.52 -8.10 -18.63
CA GLY A 596 -28.56 -9.09 -18.43
C GLY A 596 -28.71 -9.54 -16.99
N ARG A 597 -29.42 -10.68 -16.79
CA ARG A 597 -29.62 -11.23 -15.44
C ARG A 597 -28.35 -11.78 -14.81
N TRP A 598 -27.44 -12.38 -15.60
CA TRP A 598 -26.23 -13.01 -15.12
C TRP A 598 -25.01 -12.11 -15.30
N PHE A 599 -24.18 -12.04 -14.29
CA PHE A 599 -22.88 -11.36 -14.30
C PHE A 599 -21.91 -12.11 -13.39
N GLY A 600 -20.63 -11.82 -13.48
CA GLY A 600 -19.67 -12.43 -12.58
C GLY A 600 -18.23 -12.22 -13.01
N GLY A 601 -17.33 -12.95 -12.35
CA GLY A 601 -15.90 -12.88 -12.62
C GLY A 601 -15.15 -14.08 -12.06
N VAL A 602 -14.00 -14.35 -12.68
CA VAL A 602 -13.05 -15.35 -12.23
C VAL A 602 -11.67 -14.69 -12.12
N ARG A 603 -10.90 -15.08 -11.11
CA ARG A 603 -9.53 -14.67 -10.91
C ARG A 603 -8.65 -15.86 -10.64
N LEU A 604 -7.56 -16.00 -11.39
CA LEU A 604 -6.45 -16.91 -11.13
C LEU A 604 -5.25 -16.10 -10.65
N ARG A 605 -4.55 -16.58 -9.63
CA ARG A 605 -3.33 -16.01 -9.09
C ARG A 605 -2.28 -17.10 -8.93
N TYR A 606 -1.08 -16.87 -9.45
CA TYR A 606 0.10 -17.71 -9.27
C TYR A 606 1.14 -16.98 -8.46
N LEU A 607 1.65 -17.63 -7.43
CA LEU A 607 2.78 -17.20 -6.63
C LEU A 607 3.89 -18.23 -6.79
N GLY A 608 5.05 -17.80 -7.32
CA GLY A 608 6.23 -18.63 -7.49
C GLY A 608 6.97 -18.88 -6.18
N ALA A 609 7.77 -19.95 -6.13
CA ALA A 609 8.64 -20.20 -4.98
C ALA A 609 9.67 -19.09 -4.81
N TYR A 610 9.83 -18.60 -3.58
CA TYR A 610 10.76 -17.53 -3.23
C TYR A 610 11.73 -18.00 -2.12
N PRO A 611 12.95 -17.41 -2.03
CA PRO A 611 13.91 -17.73 -0.99
C PRO A 611 13.37 -17.30 0.38
N LEU A 612 13.51 -18.13 1.39
CA LEU A 612 13.11 -17.83 2.76
C LEU A 612 14.29 -17.30 3.59
N GLU A 613 15.52 -17.47 3.11
CA GLU A 613 16.76 -17.03 3.75
C GLU A 613 17.81 -16.64 2.71
N GLU A 614 18.91 -16.00 3.13
CA GLU A 614 19.89 -15.39 2.23
C GLU A 614 20.69 -16.42 1.39
N SER A 615 20.89 -17.64 1.90
CA SER A 615 21.57 -18.72 1.15
C SER A 615 20.71 -19.22 -0.02
N GLY A 616 19.36 -19.13 0.12
CA GLY A 616 18.35 -19.60 -0.84
C GLY A 616 18.24 -21.12 -0.91
N LYS A 617 18.71 -21.85 0.10
CA LYS A 617 18.51 -23.29 0.23
C LYS A 617 17.07 -23.60 0.55
N GLU A 618 16.51 -22.87 1.53
CA GLU A 618 15.11 -22.94 1.88
C GLU A 618 14.27 -22.02 0.99
N LYS A 619 13.16 -22.57 0.46
CA LYS A 619 12.25 -21.86 -0.42
C LYS A 619 10.81 -22.14 -0.02
N SER A 620 9.94 -21.18 -0.28
CA SER A 620 8.50 -21.33 -0.13
C SER A 620 7.92 -22.32 -1.15
N THR A 621 6.70 -22.75 -0.87
CA THR A 621 5.93 -23.61 -1.77
C THR A 621 5.12 -22.76 -2.77
N PRO A 622 5.32 -22.93 -4.09
CA PRO A 622 4.53 -22.20 -5.08
C PRO A 622 3.10 -22.71 -5.13
N PHE A 623 2.15 -21.82 -5.45
CA PHE A 623 0.76 -22.21 -5.59
C PHE A 623 -0.01 -21.42 -6.65
N VAL A 624 -1.12 -22.02 -7.10
CA VAL A 624 -2.15 -21.36 -7.89
C VAL A 624 -3.43 -21.31 -7.08
N MET A 625 -4.05 -20.14 -6.99
CA MET A 625 -5.36 -19.93 -6.37
C MET A 625 -6.36 -19.44 -7.42
N ALA A 626 -7.61 -19.89 -7.29
CA ALA A 626 -8.73 -19.46 -8.13
C ALA A 626 -9.87 -18.96 -7.26
N ASN A 627 -10.43 -17.78 -7.60
CA ASN A 627 -11.63 -17.22 -6.99
C ASN A 627 -12.69 -17.00 -8.07
N LEU A 628 -13.96 -17.20 -7.72
CA LEU A 628 -15.11 -17.06 -8.59
C LEU A 628 -16.18 -16.18 -7.93
N LYS A 629 -16.79 -15.30 -8.70
CA LYS A 629 -18.02 -14.58 -8.35
C LYS A 629 -19.09 -14.91 -9.38
N LEU A 630 -20.27 -15.29 -8.92
CA LEU A 630 -21.47 -15.46 -9.73
C LEU A 630 -22.55 -14.52 -9.22
N GLY A 631 -23.12 -13.73 -10.11
CA GLY A 631 -24.17 -12.79 -9.78
C GLY A 631 -25.43 -13.02 -10.60
N TYR A 632 -26.58 -12.84 -9.97
CA TYR A 632 -27.89 -12.93 -10.58
C TYR A 632 -28.76 -11.73 -10.20
N ARG A 633 -29.23 -10.97 -11.19
CA ARG A 633 -30.21 -9.89 -11.02
C ARG A 633 -31.61 -10.50 -11.05
N VAL A 634 -32.25 -10.53 -9.91
CA VAL A 634 -33.67 -10.96 -9.77
C VAL A 634 -34.54 -9.96 -10.53
N ASP A 635 -34.31 -8.68 -10.28
CA ASP A 635 -34.86 -7.53 -10.98
C ASP A 635 -33.84 -6.36 -11.00
N PRO A 636 -34.15 -5.19 -11.57
CA PRO A 636 -33.21 -4.06 -11.63
C PRO A 636 -32.75 -3.51 -10.26
N ARG A 637 -33.47 -3.83 -9.18
CA ARG A 637 -33.18 -3.33 -7.82
C ARG A 637 -32.58 -4.41 -6.92
N LEU A 638 -32.79 -5.69 -7.21
CA LEU A 638 -32.36 -6.78 -6.37
C LEU A 638 -31.39 -7.70 -7.10
N GLN A 639 -30.20 -7.86 -6.55
CA GLN A 639 -29.20 -8.80 -7.03
C GLN A 639 -28.68 -9.70 -5.90
N ILE A 640 -28.34 -10.93 -6.27
CA ILE A 640 -27.73 -11.94 -5.40
C ILE A 640 -26.38 -12.28 -6.00
N THR A 641 -25.35 -12.39 -5.17
CA THR A 641 -24.01 -12.80 -5.57
C THR A 641 -23.52 -13.97 -4.70
N LEU A 642 -22.88 -14.93 -5.33
CA LEU A 642 -22.15 -16.01 -4.70
C LEU A 642 -20.66 -15.83 -5.01
N ASP A 643 -19.85 -15.60 -3.98
CA ASP A 643 -18.40 -15.66 -4.06
C ASP A 643 -17.93 -17.05 -3.60
N VAL A 644 -17.11 -17.71 -4.44
CA VAL A 644 -16.43 -18.97 -4.15
C VAL A 644 -14.94 -18.65 -4.13
N LEU A 645 -14.37 -18.55 -2.94
CA LEU A 645 -12.97 -18.24 -2.72
C LEU A 645 -12.17 -19.55 -2.62
N ASN A 646 -10.93 -19.56 -3.13
CA ASN A 646 -10.12 -20.77 -3.24
C ASN A 646 -10.91 -21.95 -3.86
N VAL A 647 -11.48 -21.74 -5.06
CA VAL A 647 -12.32 -22.73 -5.78
C VAL A 647 -11.66 -24.11 -5.87
N LEU A 648 -10.33 -24.13 -6.02
CA LEU A 648 -9.53 -25.35 -6.19
C LEU A 648 -9.27 -26.07 -4.86
N ASP A 649 -9.71 -25.51 -3.74
CA ASP A 649 -9.46 -26.00 -2.37
C ASP A 649 -7.97 -26.32 -2.11
N ARG A 650 -7.09 -25.41 -2.57
CA ARG A 650 -5.65 -25.60 -2.44
C ARG A 650 -5.23 -25.48 -0.97
N LYS A 651 -4.61 -26.53 -0.45
CA LYS A 651 -3.93 -26.56 0.84
C LYS A 651 -2.54 -25.96 0.70
N ALA A 652 -2.47 -24.67 0.36
CA ALA A 652 -1.24 -23.87 0.27
C ALA A 652 -1.07 -23.00 1.52
N ASN A 653 0.03 -22.29 1.62
CA ASN A 653 0.26 -21.26 2.63
C ASN A 653 0.14 -19.89 1.97
N ASP A 654 -0.57 -18.97 2.61
CA ASP A 654 -0.71 -17.60 2.12
C ASP A 654 0.63 -16.88 2.17
N ILE A 655 1.45 -17.24 3.20
CA ILE A 655 2.84 -16.80 3.31
C ILE A 655 3.69 -17.82 4.08
N GLU A 656 4.98 -17.86 3.79
CA GLU A 656 5.99 -18.69 4.47
C GLU A 656 7.22 -17.85 4.80
N TYR A 657 7.83 -18.11 5.98
CA TYR A 657 9.07 -17.51 6.46
C TYR A 657 10.07 -18.60 6.89
N HIS A 658 11.27 -18.20 7.23
CA HIS A 658 12.26 -19.01 7.93
C HIS A 658 12.70 -18.28 9.20
N GLY A 659 12.63 -18.95 10.35
CA GLY A 659 13.02 -18.36 11.62
C GLY A 659 12.95 -19.35 12.77
N GLY A 660 13.37 -18.91 13.94
CA GLY A 660 13.32 -19.66 15.18
C GLY A 660 11.95 -19.54 15.85
N ALA A 661 11.38 -20.65 16.26
CA ALA A 661 10.17 -20.68 17.10
C ALA A 661 10.15 -21.97 17.92
N CYS A 662 9.40 -21.98 19.01
CA CYS A 662 9.19 -23.19 19.80
C CYS A 662 7.72 -23.38 20.13
N THR A 663 7.28 -24.63 20.14
CA THR A 663 6.02 -25.01 20.75
C THR A 663 6.18 -25.09 22.29
N ARG A 664 5.07 -25.07 23.00
CA ARG A 664 5.11 -25.17 24.47
C ARG A 664 5.68 -26.52 24.92
N SER A 665 5.41 -27.62 24.21
CA SER A 665 5.90 -28.95 24.52
C SER A 665 7.42 -29.05 24.33
N GLU A 666 7.97 -28.44 23.25
CA GLU A 666 9.42 -28.39 22.99
C GLU A 666 10.16 -27.65 24.11
N THR A 667 9.60 -26.55 24.60
CA THR A 667 10.14 -25.78 25.71
C THR A 667 10.10 -26.56 27.02
N LEU A 668 8.98 -27.20 27.33
CA LEU A 668 8.84 -28.06 28.53
C LEU A 668 9.75 -29.28 28.50
N ALA A 669 10.02 -29.83 27.32
CA ALA A 669 10.95 -30.93 27.11
C ALA A 669 12.44 -30.51 27.14
N GLY A 670 12.73 -29.20 27.22
CA GLY A 670 14.09 -28.66 27.17
C GLY A 670 14.77 -28.77 25.80
N SER A 671 14.01 -29.02 24.75
CA SER A 671 14.53 -29.18 23.37
C SER A 671 14.57 -27.86 22.59
N CYS A 672 14.06 -26.77 23.14
CA CYS A 672 13.95 -25.48 22.47
C CYS A 672 15.29 -24.78 22.24
N GLY A 673 16.19 -24.76 23.22
CA GLY A 673 17.60 -24.34 23.07
C GLY A 673 17.83 -22.91 22.54
N GLY A 674 16.89 -21.97 22.72
CA GLY A 674 16.99 -20.61 22.17
C GLY A 674 16.27 -20.42 20.84
N GLY A 675 15.45 -21.39 20.45
CA GLY A 675 14.67 -21.41 19.21
C GLY A 675 15.09 -22.54 18.27
N ILE A 676 14.12 -23.17 17.65
CA ILE A 676 14.36 -24.19 16.61
C ILE A 676 14.09 -23.53 15.26
N ASP A 677 15.15 -23.29 14.48
CA ASP A 677 15.06 -22.72 13.16
C ASP A 677 14.31 -23.65 12.19
N GLY A 678 13.50 -23.05 11.35
CA GLY A 678 12.76 -23.79 10.35
C GLY A 678 11.70 -22.95 9.65
N ARG A 679 10.92 -23.64 8.82
CA ARG A 679 9.83 -23.02 8.09
C ARG A 679 8.68 -22.67 9.01
N LEU A 680 8.24 -21.40 8.95
CA LEU A 680 7.08 -20.85 9.63
C LEU A 680 6.01 -20.55 8.56
N VAL A 681 4.77 -20.95 8.78
CA VAL A 681 3.72 -20.88 7.76
C VAL A 681 2.44 -20.29 8.31
N HIS A 682 1.78 -19.46 7.50
CA HIS A 682 0.38 -19.07 7.72
C HIS A 682 -0.45 -19.69 6.59
N PRO A 683 -1.39 -20.60 6.90
CA PRO A 683 -2.15 -21.32 5.89
C PRO A 683 -3.10 -20.41 5.10
N LEU A 684 -3.24 -20.71 3.81
CA LEU A 684 -4.31 -20.14 2.99
C LEU A 684 -5.66 -20.66 3.48
N GLU A 685 -6.68 -19.79 3.49
CA GLU A 685 -8.05 -20.22 3.81
C GLU A 685 -8.53 -21.32 2.85
N PRO A 686 -9.27 -22.33 3.34
CA PRO A 686 -9.84 -23.36 2.50
C PRO A 686 -10.91 -22.77 1.58
N ARG A 687 -11.45 -23.57 0.67
CA ARG A 687 -12.58 -23.14 -0.16
C ARG A 687 -13.71 -22.60 0.71
N THR A 688 -14.04 -21.32 0.50
CA THR A 688 -15.01 -20.59 1.31
C THR A 688 -16.11 -20.02 0.43
N LEU A 689 -17.35 -20.15 0.88
CA LEU A 689 -18.55 -19.65 0.20
C LEU A 689 -19.09 -18.43 0.94
N ARG A 690 -19.38 -17.36 0.19
CA ARG A 690 -20.07 -16.17 0.68
C ARG A 690 -21.24 -15.83 -0.24
N LEU A 691 -22.42 -15.65 0.34
CA LEU A 691 -23.64 -15.24 -0.36
C LEU A 691 -23.98 -13.82 0.05
N SER A 692 -24.19 -12.94 -0.92
CA SER A 692 -24.59 -11.56 -0.66
C SER A 692 -25.85 -11.18 -1.43
N MET A 693 -26.63 -10.30 -0.85
CA MET A 693 -27.84 -9.75 -1.43
C MET A 693 -27.78 -8.24 -1.37
N ARG A 694 -27.90 -7.59 -2.52
CA ARG A 694 -27.95 -6.13 -2.64
C ARG A 694 -29.30 -5.68 -3.14
N ALA A 695 -29.92 -4.76 -2.38
CA ALA A 695 -31.12 -4.04 -2.78
C ALA A 695 -30.79 -2.57 -3.05
N SER A 696 -31.15 -2.07 -4.24
CA SER A 696 -30.98 -0.67 -4.67
C SER A 696 -32.33 0.06 -4.70
N PHE A 697 -32.33 1.36 -4.42
CA PHE A 697 -33.56 2.15 -4.24
C PHE A 697 -33.65 3.32 -5.20
#